data_becb815e473c9520a147bf93a05269b7
#
_entry.id   becb815e473c9520a147bf93a05269b7
#
_cell.length_a   1.000
_cell.length_b   1.000
_cell.length_c   1.000
_cell.angle_alpha   90.00
_cell.angle_beta   90.00
_cell.angle_gamma   90.00
#
_symmetry.space_group_name_H-M   'P 1'
#
loop_
_entity.id
_entity.type
_entity.pdbx_description
1 polymer ?
#
loop_
_entity_poly.entity_id
_entity_poly.type
_entity_poly.pdbx_seq_one_letter_code
_entity_poly.pdbx_strand_id
1 'polypeptide(L)'
;MKKSVLLLSISLIFSFYDVYSQDNAVEEVIVTATKTEKTLQEVPVAVSVVTSETIEKANVMDIFDLKSVVPSLDARQYQSTINSTFFIRGFGNGSNNPGIEPSVAVFVDGVYRSKTQSQISDLPMVERIEILRGPQSTLFGKNASAGVINIVTKKPSFEKSGMVTVGFGKHDSRVGKIYTTGPINQNMAYSFSANFNKRNGHSSNPVTGKAVNNRDRMGIRTELLYTPSDDLSVRVTADYDEYDEICCAVGSTHYGTANVVTALFGGQIIPNNPYTEKAFFDFDPISDGDNSGFSIYIEKDLENMRIESITSKRTSYNYEEQDVDFESVDQIDANRLIKDLEAVTQEIRVFSEDNEKVNWLVGAYYYQEDMEYTNSIYFGSLWRGYIDALAPGALAGVAAAFGIPNSMLFAAGQGVKEFSTQDNSTTSIYAQLDISISERLNALIGASYIEDEKSVSINQDNTDVFSNLDFVGAGAMGLIAAGIPPAQAAVLATDPNYNPLLGLQGIQFLPQFVNYPNVAQDGKSNDDNVDYTFKLSYLLNESTTIYGGVSTGYKATAWNISRDSLPDASETAALAAAGTPVGPNTGLGRRYADPEESEVFELGAKILLPSGYLNIALFDQKIEGFQSNTFVGTGFILANAGSQSSEGFEFDLVMSPTESIDLAISGLFMDPIYDSFPNSAAGDLSGTMPSNISEDTISSTITWNWNTSNWDGYFRLSHLYASEAKLLENPAWQAIIESVGNGIKTQDTLNVSAGIEKENLSIMFYGKNINDDKYLISAFPAVADPTFTTFFGYPNAYRSYGITINYMF
;
A
#
# COMPACT_ATOMS: atom_id res chain seq x y z
N MET A 1 -31.32 14.63 4.45
CA MET A 1 -31.37 14.52 5.93
C MET A 1 -29.97 14.46 6.57
N LYS A 2 -28.95 13.85 5.96
CA LYS A 2 -27.59 13.71 6.55
C LYS A 2 -26.82 15.06 6.68
N LYS A 3 -26.95 16.00 5.73
CA LYS A 3 -26.30 17.33 5.81
C LYS A 3 -26.85 18.25 6.93
N SER A 4 -28.07 18.00 7.40
CA SER A 4 -28.71 18.79 8.46
C SER A 4 -28.26 18.38 9.87
N VAL A 5 -27.82 17.14 10.06
CA VAL A 5 -27.30 16.63 11.35
C VAL A 5 -25.87 17.16 11.58
N LEU A 6 -25.06 17.25 10.52
CA LEU A 6 -23.70 17.78 10.59
C LEU A 6 -23.70 19.28 10.95
N LEU A 7 -24.62 20.07 10.38
CA LEU A 7 -24.79 21.50 10.71
C LEU A 7 -25.29 21.71 12.16
N LEU A 8 -26.08 20.77 12.71
CA LEU A 8 -26.54 20.83 14.10
C LEU A 8 -25.39 20.48 15.07
N SER A 9 -24.49 19.57 14.70
CA SER A 9 -23.31 19.22 15.50
C SER A 9 -22.31 20.37 15.59
N ILE A 10 -22.08 21.08 14.49
CA ILE A 10 -21.18 22.24 14.43
C ILE A 10 -21.77 23.43 15.22
N SER A 11 -23.09 23.67 15.17
CA SER A 11 -23.73 24.73 15.95
C SER A 11 -23.76 24.48 17.45
N LEU A 12 -23.72 23.24 17.93
CA LEU A 12 -23.57 22.90 19.33
C LEU A 12 -22.15 23.18 19.88
N ILE A 13 -21.12 23.03 19.05
CA ILE A 13 -19.72 23.30 19.43
C ILE A 13 -19.49 24.78 19.68
N PHE A 14 -20.13 25.69 18.91
CA PHE A 14 -20.02 27.12 19.09
C PHE A 14 -20.81 27.70 20.30
N SER A 15 -21.62 26.89 20.97
CA SER A 15 -22.42 27.33 22.11
C SER A 15 -21.70 27.21 23.48
N PHE A 16 -20.48 26.68 23.50
CA PHE A 16 -19.66 26.49 24.71
C PHE A 16 -18.58 27.55 24.94
N TYR A 17 -18.64 28.71 24.24
CA TYR A 17 -17.55 29.71 24.18
C TYR A 17 -17.35 30.53 25.47
N ASP A 18 -18.07 30.30 26.54
CA ASP A 18 -18.03 31.13 27.74
C ASP A 18 -17.61 30.45 29.05
N VAL A 19 -16.79 29.41 29.03
CA VAL A 19 -16.35 28.76 30.28
C VAL A 19 -14.86 28.43 30.27
N TYR A 20 -14.12 29.13 31.10
CA TYR A 20 -12.76 28.87 31.64
C TYR A 20 -11.54 29.08 30.73
N SER A 21 -10.91 30.22 30.95
CA SER A 21 -9.47 30.39 30.73
C SER A 21 -8.72 29.72 31.93
N GLN A 22 -8.19 28.57 31.76
CA GLN A 22 -7.07 28.05 32.53
C GLN A 22 -5.95 27.63 31.56
N ASP A 23 -4.71 28.02 31.91
CA ASP A 23 -3.47 27.75 31.19
C ASP A 23 -3.18 26.21 31.16
N ASN A 24 -4.00 25.44 30.47
CA ASN A 24 -3.60 24.14 29.99
C ASN A 24 -3.09 24.35 28.58
N ALA A 25 -1.86 24.78 28.43
CA ALA A 25 -1.17 24.81 27.16
C ALA A 25 -1.18 23.37 26.60
N VAL A 26 -1.89 23.16 25.51
CA VAL A 26 -1.73 21.90 24.72
C VAL A 26 -0.27 21.81 24.37
N GLU A 27 0.34 20.65 24.62
CA GLU A 27 1.74 20.38 24.27
C GLU A 27 1.95 20.73 22.79
N GLU A 28 2.89 21.60 22.51
CA GLU A 28 3.13 22.13 21.17
C GLU A 28 3.67 20.99 20.29
N VAL A 29 2.85 20.55 19.33
CA VAL A 29 3.19 19.42 18.48
C VAL A 29 4.21 19.88 17.43
N ILE A 30 5.44 19.40 17.56
CA ILE A 30 6.52 19.65 16.61
C ILE A 30 6.43 18.67 15.46
N VAL A 31 6.60 19.14 14.23
CA VAL A 31 6.61 18.36 13.00
C VAL A 31 7.85 18.65 12.16
N THR A 32 8.25 17.68 11.34
CA THR A 32 9.34 17.79 10.37
C THR A 32 8.85 17.72 8.92
N ALA A 33 7.58 18.00 8.73
CA ALA A 33 6.86 17.93 7.45
C ALA A 33 7.51 18.74 6.30
N THR A 34 8.24 19.79 6.64
CA THR A 34 8.98 20.65 5.69
C THR A 34 10.50 20.44 5.78
N LYS A 35 10.94 19.29 6.28
CA LYS A 35 12.36 18.96 6.59
C LYS A 35 13.03 19.93 7.56
N THR A 36 12.26 20.80 8.20
CA THR A 36 12.65 21.69 9.29
C THR A 36 11.71 21.47 10.46
N GLU A 37 12.20 21.56 11.68
CA GLU A 37 11.36 21.48 12.89
C GLU A 37 10.52 22.75 13.00
N LYS A 38 9.20 22.60 12.99
CA LYS A 38 8.21 23.64 13.17
C LYS A 38 7.04 23.14 13.99
N THR A 39 6.29 24.04 14.58
CA THR A 39 5.02 23.64 15.21
C THR A 39 3.98 23.27 14.17
N LEU A 40 3.10 22.34 14.51
CA LEU A 40 2.00 21.91 13.62
C LEU A 40 1.20 23.09 13.09
N GLN A 41 1.06 24.16 13.88
CA GLN A 41 0.26 25.35 13.53
C GLN A 41 0.97 26.30 12.57
N GLU A 42 2.31 26.26 12.49
CA GLU A 42 3.10 27.11 11.61
C GLU A 42 3.27 26.55 10.21
N VAL A 43 3.11 25.22 10.03
CA VAL A 43 3.36 24.56 8.74
C VAL A 43 2.16 24.76 7.81
N PRO A 44 2.31 25.42 6.63
CA PRO A 44 1.21 25.66 5.68
C PRO A 44 0.92 24.44 4.81
N VAL A 45 0.75 23.25 5.44
CA VAL A 45 0.45 21.98 4.80
C VAL A 45 -0.60 21.24 5.63
N ALA A 46 -1.48 20.50 4.97
CA ALA A 46 -2.36 19.57 5.63
C ALA A 46 -1.55 18.38 6.15
N VAL A 47 -1.40 18.26 7.45
CA VAL A 47 -0.66 17.19 8.12
C VAL A 47 -1.40 16.71 9.35
N SER A 48 -1.51 15.39 9.53
CA SER A 48 -1.97 14.76 10.78
C SER A 48 -0.78 14.18 11.51
N VAL A 49 -0.77 14.34 12.83
CA VAL A 49 0.28 13.81 13.70
C VAL A 49 -0.31 12.78 14.65
N VAL A 50 0.29 11.59 14.67
CA VAL A 50 -0.03 10.53 15.62
C VAL A 50 1.12 10.46 16.62
N THR A 51 0.86 10.91 17.85
CA THR A 51 1.85 10.94 18.94
C THR A 51 2.10 9.57 19.52
N SER A 52 3.21 9.37 20.23
CA SER A 52 3.51 8.13 20.96
C SER A 52 2.40 7.75 21.94
N GLU A 53 1.79 8.72 22.63
CA GLU A 53 0.66 8.50 23.53
C GLU A 53 -0.57 7.94 22.78
N THR A 54 -0.89 8.51 21.61
CA THR A 54 -2.00 8.00 20.76
C THR A 54 -1.70 6.58 20.29
N ILE A 55 -0.46 6.29 19.86
CA ILE A 55 -0.01 4.96 19.45
C ILE A 55 -0.23 3.95 20.58
N GLU A 56 0.18 4.29 21.78
CA GLU A 56 0.04 3.43 22.96
C GLU A 56 -1.43 3.24 23.33
N LYS A 57 -2.19 4.33 23.57
CA LYS A 57 -3.61 4.27 23.99
C LYS A 57 -4.53 3.63 22.95
N ALA A 58 -4.26 3.78 21.65
CA ALA A 58 -5.01 3.14 20.55
C ALA A 58 -4.52 1.73 20.23
N ASN A 59 -3.44 1.26 20.87
CA ASN A 59 -2.77 -0.02 20.58
C ASN A 59 -2.41 -0.17 19.09
N VAL A 60 -1.82 0.87 18.51
CA VAL A 60 -1.31 0.85 17.12
C VAL A 60 -0.03 0.00 17.10
N MET A 61 -0.06 -1.12 16.39
CA MET A 61 1.05 -2.07 16.35
C MET A 61 1.90 -1.90 15.10
N ASP A 62 1.25 -1.66 13.97
CA ASP A 62 1.88 -1.49 12.67
C ASP A 62 1.21 -0.34 11.88
N ILE A 63 1.72 -0.07 10.69
CA ILE A 63 1.26 1.02 9.84
C ILE A 63 -0.20 0.86 9.38
N PHE A 64 -0.75 -0.37 9.33
CA PHE A 64 -2.13 -0.62 8.93
C PHE A 64 -3.14 -0.18 9.99
N ASP A 65 -2.74 -0.18 11.26
CA ASP A 65 -3.59 0.29 12.35
C ASP A 65 -3.82 1.82 12.30
N LEU A 66 -2.96 2.58 11.59
CA LEU A 66 -3.02 4.05 11.49
C LEU A 66 -4.33 4.56 10.91
N LYS A 67 -4.99 3.80 10.02
CA LYS A 67 -6.29 4.19 9.48
C LYS A 67 -7.37 4.39 10.55
N SER A 68 -7.22 3.77 11.72
CA SER A 68 -8.16 3.93 12.83
C SER A 68 -8.07 5.30 13.51
N VAL A 69 -6.98 6.03 13.31
CA VAL A 69 -6.71 7.33 13.92
C VAL A 69 -6.53 8.46 12.89
N VAL A 70 -6.24 8.13 11.63
CA VAL A 70 -6.07 9.08 10.53
C VAL A 70 -6.99 8.69 9.36
N PRO A 71 -8.19 9.27 9.25
CA PRO A 71 -9.20 8.87 8.26
C PRO A 71 -8.83 9.17 6.81
N SER A 72 -7.91 10.12 6.57
CA SER A 72 -7.39 10.42 5.23
C SER A 72 -6.41 9.37 4.69
N LEU A 73 -5.91 8.47 5.56
CA LEU A 73 -5.05 7.36 5.20
C LEU A 73 -5.85 6.05 5.15
N ASP A 74 -5.94 5.43 3.98
CA ASP A 74 -6.45 4.06 3.84
C ASP A 74 -5.27 3.12 3.57
N ALA A 75 -5.05 2.18 4.48
CA ALA A 75 -3.99 1.18 4.39
C ALA A 75 -4.62 -0.19 4.14
N ARG A 76 -4.21 -0.86 3.08
CA ARG A 76 -4.79 -2.14 2.63
C ARG A 76 -3.72 -3.18 2.45
N GLN A 77 -4.05 -4.41 2.81
CA GLN A 77 -3.23 -5.60 2.59
C GLN A 77 -4.01 -6.56 1.70
N TYR A 78 -3.38 -7.04 0.64
CA TYR A 78 -3.97 -7.97 -0.32
C TYR A 78 -3.09 -9.19 -0.45
N GLN A 79 -3.67 -10.32 -0.82
CA GLN A 79 -3.02 -11.49 -1.35
C GLN A 79 -1.94 -12.12 -0.44
N SER A 80 -1.07 -11.31 0.13
CA SER A 80 0.03 -11.76 1.00
C SER A 80 0.39 -10.69 2.03
N THR A 81 1.27 -11.02 2.95
CA THR A 81 1.74 -10.07 3.97
C THR A 81 2.43 -8.85 3.35
N ILE A 82 3.18 -9.03 2.26
CA ILE A 82 3.96 -7.95 1.64
C ILE A 82 3.20 -7.10 0.62
N ASN A 83 2.06 -7.58 0.12
CA ASN A 83 1.27 -6.83 -0.85
C ASN A 83 0.35 -5.84 -0.12
N SER A 84 0.92 -4.73 0.28
CA SER A 84 0.23 -3.63 0.94
C SER A 84 0.28 -2.37 0.09
N THR A 85 -0.70 -1.50 0.27
CA THR A 85 -0.77 -0.22 -0.40
C THR A 85 -1.40 0.83 0.49
N PHE A 86 -1.00 2.08 0.27
CA PHE A 86 -1.48 3.23 1.00
C PHE A 86 -2.16 4.20 0.05
N PHE A 87 -3.28 4.75 0.49
CA PHE A 87 -4.04 5.76 -0.24
C PHE A 87 -4.19 6.99 0.65
N ILE A 88 -3.99 8.16 0.08
CA ILE A 88 -4.28 9.46 0.70
C ILE A 88 -5.18 10.24 -0.24
N ARG A 89 -6.30 10.77 0.26
CA ARG A 89 -7.30 11.52 -0.52
C ARG A 89 -7.80 10.75 -1.77
N GLY A 90 -7.86 9.42 -1.69
CA GLY A 90 -8.29 8.56 -2.80
C GLY A 90 -7.21 8.20 -3.82
N PHE A 91 -5.98 8.71 -3.67
CA PHE A 91 -4.86 8.40 -4.56
C PHE A 91 -3.91 7.37 -3.95
N GLY A 92 -3.58 6.34 -4.71
CA GLY A 92 -2.68 5.25 -4.37
C GLY A 92 -2.70 4.18 -5.44
N ASN A 93 -1.75 3.26 -5.43
CA ASN A 93 -1.64 2.19 -6.42
C ASN A 93 -1.67 0.82 -5.77
N GLY A 94 -2.16 -0.17 -6.52
CA GLY A 94 -2.01 -1.58 -6.17
C GLY A 94 -0.55 -2.03 -6.16
N SER A 95 -0.17 -2.84 -5.18
CA SER A 95 1.20 -3.29 -4.92
C SER A 95 1.56 -4.63 -5.57
N ASN A 96 0.65 -5.26 -6.31
CA ASN A 96 0.84 -6.62 -6.85
C ASN A 96 1.81 -6.68 -8.04
N ASN A 97 2.30 -5.54 -8.49
CA ASN A 97 3.31 -5.45 -9.54
C ASN A 97 4.57 -4.80 -8.96
N PRO A 98 5.67 -5.53 -8.80
CA PRO A 98 6.88 -5.02 -8.15
C PRO A 98 7.59 -3.93 -8.97
N GLY A 99 7.29 -3.78 -10.26
CA GLY A 99 7.81 -2.70 -11.11
C GLY A 99 7.13 -1.36 -10.91
N ILE A 100 6.01 -1.32 -10.17
CA ILE A 100 5.30 -0.09 -9.85
C ILE A 100 5.81 0.46 -8.52
N GLU A 101 6.03 1.76 -8.45
CA GLU A 101 6.37 2.47 -7.22
C GLU A 101 5.11 3.01 -6.53
N PRO A 102 5.13 3.21 -5.20
CA PRO A 102 3.98 3.76 -4.49
C PRO A 102 3.76 5.24 -4.84
N SER A 103 2.51 5.73 -4.75
CA SER A 103 2.18 7.17 -4.84
C SER A 103 2.22 7.84 -3.45
N VAL A 104 2.22 7.05 -2.37
CA VAL A 104 2.42 7.49 -0.99
C VAL A 104 3.78 7.01 -0.52
N ALA A 105 4.72 7.93 -0.35
CA ALA A 105 6.07 7.60 0.10
C ALA A 105 6.10 7.32 1.62
N VAL A 106 6.92 6.35 2.05
CA VAL A 106 7.15 6.05 3.46
C VAL A 106 8.60 6.31 3.82
N PHE A 107 8.82 7.08 4.87
CA PHE A 107 10.13 7.37 5.43
C PHE A 107 10.19 6.95 6.89
N VAL A 108 11.35 6.44 7.31
CA VAL A 108 11.67 6.20 8.73
C VAL A 108 12.95 6.96 9.03
N ASP A 109 12.86 7.95 9.90
CA ASP A 109 13.96 8.86 10.23
C ASP A 109 14.64 9.49 8.99
N GLY A 110 13.85 9.85 7.97
CA GLY A 110 14.35 10.43 6.72
C GLY A 110 14.90 9.41 5.72
N VAL A 111 14.92 8.11 6.03
CA VAL A 111 15.32 7.04 5.11
C VAL A 111 14.10 6.51 4.37
N TYR A 112 14.12 6.60 3.04
CA TYR A 112 13.05 6.14 2.18
C TYR A 112 12.89 4.61 2.18
N ARG A 113 11.65 4.14 2.21
CA ARG A 113 11.23 2.74 2.11
C ARG A 113 10.54 2.55 0.75
N SER A 114 11.28 2.12 -0.25
CA SER A 114 10.86 2.17 -1.66
C SER A 114 9.71 1.23 -2.01
N LYS A 115 9.68 0.04 -1.46
CA LYS A 115 8.68 -0.98 -1.76
C LYS A 115 7.90 -1.36 -0.52
N THR A 116 6.67 -1.85 -0.72
CA THR A 116 5.76 -2.20 0.37
C THR A 116 6.31 -3.26 1.31
N GLN A 117 7.07 -4.24 0.80
CA GLN A 117 7.71 -5.27 1.62
C GLN A 117 8.74 -4.71 2.62
N SER A 118 9.40 -3.62 2.29
CA SER A 118 10.36 -2.95 3.19
C SER A 118 9.69 -2.09 4.27
N GLN A 119 8.35 -2.09 4.31
CA GLN A 119 7.52 -1.30 5.22
C GLN A 119 6.72 -2.18 6.21
N ILE A 120 6.78 -3.51 6.06
CA ILE A 120 6.01 -4.46 6.86
C ILE A 120 6.84 -4.91 8.04
N SER A 121 6.77 -4.14 9.10
CA SER A 121 7.29 -4.51 10.40
C SER A 121 6.35 -3.96 11.47
N ASP A 122 6.49 -4.47 12.68
CA ASP A 122 5.90 -3.80 13.83
C ASP A 122 6.62 -2.48 14.04
N LEU A 123 5.87 -1.44 14.41
CA LEU A 123 6.45 -0.12 14.64
C LEU A 123 7.55 -0.17 15.70
N PRO A 124 8.75 0.40 15.42
CA PRO A 124 9.82 0.55 16.43
C PRO A 124 9.34 1.48 17.55
N MET A 125 10.24 1.89 18.43
CA MET A 125 9.94 2.92 19.44
C MET A 125 9.75 4.27 18.74
N VAL A 126 8.51 4.56 18.40
CA VAL A 126 8.10 5.76 17.66
C VAL A 126 7.96 6.93 18.63
N GLU A 127 8.46 8.10 18.23
CA GLU A 127 8.17 9.37 18.87
C GLU A 127 6.86 9.95 18.33
N ARG A 128 6.72 9.98 16.99
CA ARG A 128 5.50 10.38 16.29
C ARG A 128 5.47 9.84 14.86
N ILE A 129 4.28 9.85 14.27
CA ILE A 129 4.08 9.59 12.84
C ILE A 129 3.38 10.81 12.24
N GLU A 130 3.95 11.36 11.18
CA GLU A 130 3.42 12.48 10.45
C GLU A 130 2.86 11.99 9.11
N ILE A 131 1.58 12.28 8.81
CA ILE A 131 0.95 11.96 7.55
C ILE A 131 0.72 13.28 6.81
N LEU A 132 1.56 13.52 5.79
CA LEU A 132 1.50 14.69 4.92
C LEU A 132 0.58 14.37 3.75
N ARG A 133 -0.42 15.22 3.54
CA ARG A 133 -1.45 14.99 2.53
C ARG A 133 -1.18 15.85 1.29
N GLY A 134 -1.52 15.29 0.13
CA GLY A 134 -1.22 15.89 -1.16
C GLY A 134 0.26 15.78 -1.57
N PRO A 135 0.60 16.24 -2.78
CA PRO A 135 1.93 16.12 -3.34
C PRO A 135 3.03 16.75 -2.47
N GLN A 136 4.14 16.04 -2.29
CA GLN A 136 5.29 16.47 -1.48
C GLN A 136 6.64 16.29 -2.22
N SER A 137 6.62 16.10 -3.54
CA SER A 137 7.83 15.75 -4.31
C SER A 137 8.91 16.83 -4.28
N THR A 138 8.54 18.09 -4.06
CA THR A 138 9.51 19.20 -3.93
C THR A 138 10.60 18.92 -2.88
N LEU A 139 10.25 18.30 -1.75
CA LEU A 139 11.21 18.01 -0.67
C LEU A 139 11.53 16.52 -0.51
N PHE A 140 10.56 15.65 -0.81
CA PHE A 140 10.69 14.21 -0.57
C PHE A 140 11.10 13.43 -1.83
N GLY A 141 11.24 14.13 -2.96
CA GLY A 141 11.61 13.51 -4.23
C GLY A 141 10.46 12.76 -4.89
N LYS A 142 10.77 11.81 -5.77
CA LYS A 142 9.76 11.02 -6.47
C LYS A 142 8.90 10.18 -5.52
N ASN A 143 7.77 9.69 -6.02
CA ASN A 143 6.87 8.76 -5.32
C ASN A 143 6.13 9.37 -4.11
N ALA A 144 6.13 10.68 -4.01
CA ALA A 144 5.33 11.45 -3.07
C ALA A 144 4.21 12.23 -3.78
N SER A 145 3.64 11.66 -4.85
CA SER A 145 2.60 12.30 -5.68
C SER A 145 1.24 12.40 -4.97
N ALA A 146 0.94 11.52 -4.02
CA ALA A 146 -0.28 11.54 -3.22
C ALA A 146 -0.07 11.99 -1.77
N GLY A 147 1.12 11.78 -1.22
CA GLY A 147 1.46 12.14 0.14
C GLY A 147 2.67 11.41 0.69
N VAL A 148 2.93 11.62 1.99
CA VAL A 148 4.07 11.01 2.71
C VAL A 148 3.62 10.52 4.08
N ILE A 149 4.09 9.33 4.47
CA ILE A 149 4.07 8.82 5.83
C ILE A 149 5.49 8.92 6.37
N ASN A 150 5.71 9.81 7.33
CA ASN A 150 7.01 10.04 7.95
C ASN A 150 7.00 9.53 9.39
N ILE A 151 7.75 8.46 9.66
CA ILE A 151 7.87 7.83 10.97
C ILE A 151 9.15 8.36 11.62
N VAL A 152 8.99 9.02 12.76
CA VAL A 152 10.09 9.55 13.56
C VAL A 152 10.26 8.67 14.78
N THR A 153 11.45 8.07 14.96
CA THR A 153 11.75 7.19 16.10
C THR A 153 12.37 7.96 17.25
N LYS A 154 12.25 7.41 18.47
CA LYS A 154 12.89 8.00 19.66
C LYS A 154 14.42 7.92 19.54
N LYS A 155 15.09 9.07 19.53
CA LYS A 155 16.57 9.17 19.48
C LYS A 155 17.21 8.66 20.78
N PRO A 156 18.48 8.21 20.76
CA PRO A 156 19.25 7.92 21.97
C PRO A 156 19.31 9.14 22.90
N SER A 157 19.13 8.90 24.20
CA SER A 157 19.14 9.93 25.25
C SER A 157 20.32 9.76 26.19
N PHE A 158 20.85 10.88 26.71
CA PHE A 158 21.84 10.88 27.79
C PHE A 158 21.20 10.65 29.17
N GLU A 159 19.87 10.60 29.24
CA GLU A 159 19.14 10.18 30.44
C GLU A 159 18.82 8.69 30.35
N LYS A 160 19.10 7.94 31.42
CA LYS A 160 18.79 6.52 31.47
C LYS A 160 17.30 6.32 31.58
N SER A 161 16.75 5.59 30.63
CA SER A 161 15.37 5.15 30.67
C SER A 161 15.19 3.86 29.92
N GLY A 162 14.10 3.17 30.23
CA GLY A 162 13.77 1.96 29.51
C GLY A 162 12.30 1.56 29.73
N MET A 163 11.84 0.64 28.92
CA MET A 163 10.49 0.11 28.97
C MET A 163 10.50 -1.38 28.59
N VAL A 164 9.73 -2.16 29.33
CA VAL A 164 9.40 -3.54 28.96
C VAL A 164 7.90 -3.63 28.81
N THR A 165 7.46 -4.15 27.67
CA THR A 165 6.06 -4.40 27.36
C THR A 165 5.82 -5.88 27.24
N VAL A 166 4.74 -6.40 27.85
CA VAL A 166 4.25 -7.76 27.65
C VAL A 166 2.75 -7.69 27.37
N GLY A 167 2.33 -8.33 26.27
CA GLY A 167 0.93 -8.34 25.86
C GLY A 167 0.41 -9.77 25.64
N PHE A 168 -0.87 -9.99 25.96
CA PHE A 168 -1.60 -11.22 25.71
C PHE A 168 -2.97 -10.91 25.13
N GLY A 169 -3.46 -11.75 24.22
CA GLY A 169 -4.75 -11.49 23.59
C GLY A 169 -5.39 -12.72 22.95
N LYS A 170 -6.52 -12.46 22.28
CA LYS A 170 -7.27 -13.45 21.53
C LYS A 170 -6.37 -14.17 20.49
N HIS A 171 -6.69 -15.42 20.18
CA HIS A 171 -5.90 -16.28 19.30
C HIS A 171 -4.47 -16.54 19.79
N ASP A 172 -4.29 -16.68 21.11
CA ASP A 172 -2.98 -16.90 21.75
C ASP A 172 -1.95 -15.82 21.38
N SER A 173 -2.43 -14.58 21.25
CA SER A 173 -1.57 -13.42 20.93
C SER A 173 -0.59 -13.17 22.08
N ARG A 174 0.68 -13.01 21.73
CA ARG A 174 1.79 -12.73 22.65
C ARG A 174 2.66 -11.65 22.04
N VAL A 175 2.79 -10.55 22.72
CA VAL A 175 3.62 -9.42 22.34
C VAL A 175 4.67 -9.18 23.42
N GLY A 176 5.91 -8.98 23.01
CA GLY A 176 6.97 -8.54 23.89
C GLY A 176 7.74 -7.41 23.24
N LYS A 177 8.01 -6.34 23.99
CA LYS A 177 8.88 -5.24 23.55
C LYS A 177 9.82 -4.87 24.68
N ILE A 178 11.04 -4.54 24.35
CA ILE A 178 12.01 -3.93 25.27
C ILE A 178 12.61 -2.71 24.58
N TYR A 179 12.76 -1.66 25.31
CA TYR A 179 13.49 -0.46 24.91
C TYR A 179 14.36 -0.01 26.06
N THR A 180 15.58 0.42 25.75
CA THR A 180 16.46 1.06 26.72
C THR A 180 17.35 2.08 26.04
N THR A 181 17.60 3.18 26.73
CA THR A 181 18.52 4.23 26.29
C THR A 181 19.31 4.76 27.48
N GLY A 182 20.46 5.35 27.21
CA GLY A 182 21.30 5.97 28.25
C GLY A 182 22.68 6.36 27.75
N PRO A 183 23.45 7.08 28.60
CA PRO A 183 24.81 7.47 28.27
C PRO A 183 25.75 6.28 28.33
N ILE A 184 26.67 6.19 27.35
CA ILE A 184 27.90 5.40 27.44
C ILE A 184 28.97 6.21 28.14
N ASN A 185 29.06 7.51 27.81
CA ASN A 185 29.92 8.50 28.44
C ASN A 185 29.32 9.92 28.22
N GLN A 186 30.04 10.96 28.50
CA GLN A 186 29.56 12.35 28.41
C GLN A 186 29.18 12.78 26.97
N ASN A 187 29.76 12.12 25.95
CA ASN A 187 29.61 12.47 24.56
C ASN A 187 28.94 11.35 23.73
N MET A 188 28.58 10.25 24.36
CA MET A 188 28.00 9.11 23.66
C MET A 188 26.80 8.56 24.42
N ALA A 189 25.68 8.38 23.70
CA ALA A 189 24.48 7.71 24.19
C ALA A 189 24.11 6.57 23.26
N TYR A 190 23.35 5.60 23.76
CA TYR A 190 22.84 4.48 23.00
C TYR A 190 21.33 4.37 23.14
N SER A 191 20.68 3.74 22.17
CA SER A 191 19.39 3.12 22.35
C SER A 191 19.40 1.69 21.80
N PHE A 192 18.59 0.85 22.39
CA PHE A 192 18.34 -0.52 21.96
C PHE A 192 16.86 -0.83 22.09
N SER A 193 16.26 -1.39 21.05
CA SER A 193 14.93 -1.95 21.09
C SER A 193 14.89 -3.33 20.46
N ALA A 194 14.06 -4.20 21.02
CA ALA A 194 13.72 -5.48 20.43
C ALA A 194 12.23 -5.77 20.67
N ASN A 195 11.60 -6.42 19.73
CA ASN A 195 10.20 -6.81 19.84
C ASN A 195 9.95 -8.17 19.21
N PHE A 196 8.91 -8.84 19.70
CA PHE A 196 8.26 -9.94 19.00
C PHE A 196 6.74 -9.80 19.09
N ASN A 197 6.06 -10.32 18.08
CA ASN A 197 4.60 -10.31 17.98
C ASN A 197 4.13 -11.60 17.34
N LYS A 198 3.59 -12.50 18.17
CA LYS A 198 3.11 -13.81 17.73
C LYS A 198 1.63 -13.95 18.04
N ARG A 199 0.88 -14.50 17.08
CA ARG A 199 -0.56 -14.75 17.22
C ARG A 199 -0.97 -15.88 16.28
N ASN A 200 -1.79 -16.82 16.75
CA ASN A 200 -2.41 -17.81 15.90
C ASN A 200 -3.34 -17.17 14.86
N GLY A 201 -3.55 -17.83 13.73
CA GLY A 201 -4.47 -17.38 12.70
C GLY A 201 -5.91 -17.26 13.24
N HIS A 202 -6.63 -16.27 12.74
CA HIS A 202 -8.05 -16.06 13.09
C HIS A 202 -9.01 -16.79 12.13
N SER A 203 -8.53 -17.22 10.97
CA SER A 203 -9.26 -18.05 10.01
C SER A 203 -8.72 -19.47 10.05
N SER A 204 -9.52 -20.44 9.64
CA SER A 204 -9.13 -21.85 9.59
C SER A 204 -9.13 -22.36 8.15
N ASN A 205 -8.19 -23.24 7.82
CA ASN A 205 -8.23 -24.03 6.60
C ASN A 205 -8.72 -25.45 6.94
N PRO A 206 -9.98 -25.82 6.61
CA PRO A 206 -10.51 -27.14 6.92
C PRO A 206 -9.85 -28.26 6.14
N VAL A 207 -9.17 -27.99 5.04
CA VAL A 207 -8.48 -28.98 4.18
C VAL A 207 -7.17 -29.43 4.83
N THR A 208 -6.35 -28.48 5.27
CA THR A 208 -5.04 -28.77 5.89
C THR A 208 -5.12 -28.89 7.41
N GLY A 209 -6.19 -28.37 8.03
CA GLY A 209 -6.37 -28.33 9.47
C GLY A 209 -5.59 -27.21 10.18
N LYS A 210 -4.94 -26.29 9.45
CA LYS A 210 -4.19 -25.17 10.04
C LYS A 210 -5.01 -23.89 10.15
N ALA A 211 -4.51 -22.98 10.98
CA ALA A 211 -5.03 -21.63 11.07
C ALA A 211 -4.30 -20.72 10.08
N VAL A 212 -5.03 -19.79 9.45
CA VAL A 212 -4.56 -18.85 8.44
C VAL A 212 -4.70 -17.42 8.98
N ASN A 213 -3.91 -16.48 8.49
CA ASN A 213 -3.76 -15.11 8.98
C ASN A 213 -3.19 -15.08 10.42
N ASN A 214 -2.17 -15.90 10.66
CA ASN A 214 -1.36 -15.78 11.88
C ASN A 214 -0.48 -14.53 11.81
N ARG A 215 0.22 -14.24 12.88
CA ARG A 215 1.31 -13.27 12.95
C ARG A 215 2.50 -13.92 13.64
N ASP A 216 3.65 -13.79 13.04
CA ASP A 216 4.94 -14.18 13.63
C ASP A 216 6.00 -13.20 13.14
N ARG A 217 6.31 -12.21 13.97
CA ARG A 217 7.23 -11.13 13.65
C ARG A 217 8.22 -10.91 14.77
N MET A 218 9.43 -10.55 14.41
CA MET A 218 10.40 -10.04 15.35
C MET A 218 11.20 -8.88 14.75
N GLY A 219 11.70 -8.00 15.61
CA GLY A 219 12.52 -6.86 15.19
C GLY A 219 13.53 -6.49 16.25
N ILE A 220 14.68 -5.97 15.79
CA ILE A 220 15.75 -5.43 16.62
C ILE A 220 16.22 -4.13 16.00
N ARG A 221 16.42 -3.10 16.82
CA ARG A 221 17.01 -1.83 16.38
C ARG A 221 17.98 -1.34 17.45
N THR A 222 19.14 -0.88 17.03
CA THR A 222 20.15 -0.27 17.89
C THR A 222 20.66 1.03 17.30
N GLU A 223 20.89 2.00 18.14
CA GLU A 223 21.40 3.30 17.73
C GLU A 223 22.53 3.76 18.66
N LEU A 224 23.48 4.49 18.08
CA LEU A 224 24.55 5.15 18.77
C LEU A 224 24.54 6.63 18.39
N LEU A 225 24.45 7.49 19.39
CA LEU A 225 24.58 8.93 19.24
C LEU A 225 25.95 9.37 19.80
N TYR A 226 26.73 10.12 19.01
CA TYR A 226 28.00 10.68 19.35
C TYR A 226 27.99 12.18 19.14
N THR A 227 28.15 12.94 20.21
CA THR A 227 28.17 14.41 20.24
C THR A 227 29.52 14.88 20.81
N PRO A 228 30.60 14.87 19.97
CA PRO A 228 31.96 15.26 20.43
C PRO A 228 32.08 16.73 20.84
N SER A 229 31.22 17.58 20.32
CA SER A 229 31.10 19.01 20.59
C SER A 229 29.64 19.44 20.43
N ASP A 230 29.28 20.61 20.90
CA ASP A 230 27.91 21.14 20.85
C ASP A 230 27.43 21.37 19.41
N ASP A 231 28.36 21.52 18.47
CA ASP A 231 28.11 21.80 17.06
C ASP A 231 28.20 20.58 16.13
N LEU A 232 28.41 19.37 16.65
CA LEU A 232 28.52 18.15 15.85
C LEU A 232 27.79 16.99 16.51
N SER A 233 26.82 16.43 15.77
CA SER A 233 26.12 15.22 16.14
C SER A 233 26.31 14.15 15.07
N VAL A 234 26.64 12.92 15.47
CA VAL A 234 26.69 11.75 14.58
C VAL A 234 25.82 10.65 15.19
N ARG A 235 24.77 10.24 14.48
CA ARG A 235 23.92 9.11 14.88
C ARG A 235 24.08 7.96 13.90
N VAL A 236 24.29 6.77 14.41
CA VAL A 236 24.40 5.54 13.64
C VAL A 236 23.29 4.61 14.08
N THR A 237 22.56 4.06 13.09
CA THR A 237 21.44 3.15 13.32
C THR A 237 21.66 1.84 12.58
N ALA A 238 21.35 0.72 13.22
CA ALA A 238 21.25 -0.59 12.58
C ALA A 238 19.95 -1.26 13.01
N ASP A 239 19.21 -1.81 12.06
CA ASP A 239 17.95 -2.51 12.30
C ASP A 239 17.86 -3.81 11.50
N TYR A 240 17.11 -4.76 12.04
CA TYR A 240 16.73 -6.02 11.43
C TYR A 240 15.31 -6.37 11.87
N ASP A 241 14.48 -6.79 10.94
CA ASP A 241 13.16 -7.36 11.22
C ASP A 241 12.88 -8.56 10.31
N GLU A 242 12.10 -9.52 10.81
CA GLU A 242 11.67 -10.70 10.08
C GLU A 242 10.21 -11.03 10.37
N TYR A 243 9.58 -11.74 9.44
CA TYR A 243 8.24 -12.30 9.58
C TYR A 243 8.16 -13.68 8.92
N ASP A 244 7.30 -14.57 9.49
CA ASP A 244 6.95 -15.90 8.96
C ASP A 244 5.44 -16.12 9.20
N GLU A 245 4.64 -15.91 8.15
CA GLU A 245 3.18 -15.84 8.27
C GLU A 245 2.49 -16.75 7.25
N ILE A 246 1.36 -17.31 7.62
CA ILE A 246 0.43 -18.00 6.72
C ILE A 246 -0.66 -16.98 6.35
N CYS A 247 -0.57 -16.37 5.18
CA CYS A 247 -1.44 -15.29 4.73
C CYS A 247 -1.74 -15.39 3.22
N CYS A 248 -2.88 -15.00 2.74
CA CYS A 248 -4.02 -14.42 3.42
C CYS A 248 -5.30 -15.18 3.12
N ALA A 249 -6.14 -15.34 4.11
CA ALA A 249 -7.43 -15.99 3.93
C ALA A 249 -8.34 -15.22 2.99
N VAL A 250 -8.98 -15.89 2.05
CA VAL A 250 -10.02 -15.37 1.17
C VAL A 250 -11.34 -16.07 1.44
N GLY A 251 -12.44 -15.38 1.13
CA GLY A 251 -13.78 -15.95 1.16
C GLY A 251 -14.45 -15.88 -0.21
N SER A 252 -15.30 -16.84 -0.52
CA SER A 252 -16.11 -16.83 -1.75
C SER A 252 -17.14 -15.71 -1.69
N THR A 253 -17.07 -14.77 -2.64
CA THR A 253 -18.03 -13.67 -2.78
C THR A 253 -19.14 -13.98 -3.77
N HIS A 254 -18.85 -14.79 -4.80
CA HIS A 254 -19.85 -15.30 -5.73
C HIS A 254 -19.47 -16.69 -6.21
N TYR A 255 -20.43 -17.62 -6.10
CA TYR A 255 -20.29 -18.99 -6.58
C TYR A 255 -20.50 -19.06 -8.09
N GLY A 256 -19.46 -19.46 -8.80
CA GLY A 256 -19.47 -19.53 -10.26
C GLY A 256 -18.87 -20.80 -10.84
N THR A 257 -18.42 -20.73 -12.09
CA THR A 257 -17.98 -21.89 -12.87
C THR A 257 -16.79 -22.61 -12.26
N ALA A 258 -15.78 -21.89 -11.75
CA ALA A 258 -14.62 -22.51 -11.11
C ALA A 258 -15.05 -23.35 -9.91
N ASN A 259 -15.90 -22.81 -9.05
CA ASN A 259 -16.40 -23.56 -7.88
C ASN A 259 -17.24 -24.82 -8.29
N VAL A 260 -18.03 -24.75 -9.38
CA VAL A 260 -18.76 -25.92 -9.88
C VAL A 260 -17.79 -27.03 -10.29
N VAL A 261 -16.70 -26.69 -10.97
CA VAL A 261 -15.69 -27.67 -11.37
C VAL A 261 -14.95 -28.22 -10.16
N THR A 262 -14.57 -27.36 -9.20
CA THR A 262 -14.01 -27.80 -7.92
C THR A 262 -14.90 -28.81 -7.20
N ALA A 263 -16.21 -28.57 -7.15
CA ALA A 263 -17.17 -29.49 -6.56
C ALA A 263 -17.26 -30.82 -7.32
N LEU A 264 -17.11 -30.83 -8.65
CA LEU A 264 -17.07 -32.06 -9.47
C LEU A 264 -15.88 -32.95 -9.11
N PHE A 265 -14.77 -32.37 -8.67
CA PHE A 265 -13.57 -33.07 -8.17
C PHE A 265 -13.61 -33.37 -6.68
N GLY A 266 -14.78 -33.15 -6.01
CA GLY A 266 -14.95 -33.45 -4.58
C GLY A 266 -14.41 -32.37 -3.64
N GLY A 267 -14.09 -31.19 -4.16
CA GLY A 267 -13.65 -30.03 -3.38
C GLY A 267 -14.76 -29.42 -2.53
N GLN A 268 -14.34 -28.66 -1.53
CA GLN A 268 -15.21 -27.97 -0.56
C GLN A 268 -15.22 -26.48 -0.84
N ILE A 269 -16.40 -25.86 -0.82
CA ILE A 269 -16.61 -24.44 -1.02
C ILE A 269 -17.79 -23.95 -0.17
N ILE A 270 -17.72 -22.67 0.23
CA ILE A 270 -18.84 -21.97 0.83
C ILE A 270 -19.26 -20.83 -0.11
N PRO A 271 -20.36 -21.00 -0.87
CA PRO A 271 -20.77 -20.02 -1.86
C PRO A 271 -21.37 -18.76 -1.21
N ASN A 272 -21.09 -17.60 -1.80
CA ASN A 272 -21.70 -16.31 -1.48
C ASN A 272 -21.58 -15.88 0.00
N ASN A 273 -20.55 -16.35 0.72
CA ASN A 273 -20.33 -15.98 2.11
C ASN A 273 -18.84 -15.83 2.43
N PRO A 274 -18.27 -14.64 2.21
CA PRO A 274 -16.85 -14.38 2.46
C PRO A 274 -16.47 -14.31 3.95
N TYR A 275 -17.45 -14.28 4.87
CA TYR A 275 -17.26 -14.03 6.31
C TYR A 275 -17.33 -15.28 7.19
N THR A 276 -16.99 -16.44 6.65
CA THR A 276 -17.08 -17.71 7.39
C THR A 276 -15.90 -17.99 8.32
N GLU A 277 -14.87 -17.15 8.33
CA GLU A 277 -13.58 -17.40 9.00
C GLU A 277 -12.92 -18.71 8.53
N LYS A 278 -13.17 -19.10 7.28
CA LYS A 278 -12.60 -20.29 6.64
C LYS A 278 -12.03 -19.94 5.29
N ALA A 279 -10.84 -20.41 5.02
CA ALA A 279 -10.23 -20.44 3.70
C ALA A 279 -10.08 -21.90 3.27
N PHE A 280 -10.33 -22.20 2.03
CA PHE A 280 -10.27 -23.56 1.48
C PHE A 280 -9.09 -23.65 0.53
N PHE A 281 -7.90 -23.82 1.07
CA PHE A 281 -6.66 -24.01 0.33
C PHE A 281 -6.29 -25.48 0.33
N ASP A 282 -5.80 -26.00 -0.77
CA ASP A 282 -5.28 -27.37 -0.84
C ASP A 282 -3.93 -27.51 -0.11
N PHE A 283 -3.16 -26.42 0.02
CA PHE A 283 -1.98 -26.29 0.88
C PHE A 283 -2.00 -24.98 1.68
N ASP A 284 -1.12 -24.82 2.67
CA ASP A 284 -1.07 -23.59 3.47
C ASP A 284 -0.11 -22.57 2.83
N PRO A 285 -0.58 -21.37 2.48
CA PRO A 285 0.26 -20.32 1.93
C PRO A 285 1.43 -19.95 2.85
N ILE A 286 2.57 -19.59 2.27
CA ILE A 286 3.77 -19.14 3.00
C ILE A 286 4.01 -17.66 2.65
N SER A 287 4.30 -16.85 3.65
CA SER A 287 4.78 -15.49 3.49
C SER A 287 5.89 -15.28 4.51
N ASP A 288 7.12 -15.32 4.04
CA ASP A 288 8.35 -15.26 4.83
C ASP A 288 9.24 -14.15 4.28
N GLY A 289 9.96 -13.45 5.15
CA GLY A 289 10.91 -12.44 4.71
C GLY A 289 11.61 -11.71 5.84
N ASP A 290 12.65 -10.97 5.43
CA ASP A 290 13.42 -10.13 6.32
C ASP A 290 13.79 -8.80 5.70
N ASN A 291 14.03 -7.80 6.55
CA ASN A 291 14.57 -6.51 6.21
C ASN A 291 15.74 -6.19 7.12
N SER A 292 16.78 -5.56 6.56
CA SER A 292 17.87 -5.04 7.37
C SER A 292 18.34 -3.68 6.87
N GLY A 293 18.94 -2.90 7.74
CA GLY A 293 19.43 -1.60 7.36
C GLY A 293 20.48 -1.05 8.28
N PHE A 294 21.30 -0.20 7.68
CA PHE A 294 22.30 0.59 8.36
C PHE A 294 22.22 2.03 7.86
N SER A 295 22.22 3.01 8.80
CA SER A 295 22.13 4.42 8.44
C SER A 295 23.08 5.25 9.30
N ILE A 296 23.64 6.30 8.70
CA ILE A 296 24.49 7.30 9.36
C ILE A 296 23.86 8.67 9.14
N TYR A 297 23.66 9.38 10.23
CA TYR A 297 23.18 10.75 10.26
C TYR A 297 24.30 11.64 10.82
N ILE A 298 24.63 12.68 10.11
CA ILE A 298 25.63 13.68 10.54
C ILE A 298 24.95 15.03 10.50
N GLU A 299 25.00 15.75 11.59
CA GLU A 299 24.51 17.11 11.73
C GLU A 299 25.63 17.98 12.25
N LYS A 300 25.90 19.07 11.53
CA LYS A 300 26.99 20.00 11.85
C LYS A 300 26.49 21.43 11.78
N ASP A 301 26.49 22.09 12.91
CA ASP A 301 26.25 23.53 12.99
C ASP A 301 27.54 24.31 12.65
N LEU A 302 27.37 25.29 11.78
CA LEU A 302 28.40 26.26 11.39
C LEU A 302 27.89 27.65 11.77
N GLU A 303 28.77 28.64 11.74
CA GLU A 303 28.49 30.02 12.19
C GLU A 303 27.22 30.64 11.54
N ASN A 304 26.94 30.31 10.29
CA ASN A 304 25.80 30.89 9.53
C ASN A 304 24.94 29.86 8.81
N MET A 305 25.12 28.56 9.03
CA MET A 305 24.39 27.49 8.37
C MET A 305 24.50 26.18 9.15
N ARG A 306 23.55 25.28 8.93
CA ARG A 306 23.61 23.90 9.39
C ARG A 306 23.69 22.96 8.20
N ILE A 307 24.51 21.92 8.30
CA ILE A 307 24.64 20.86 7.30
C ILE A 307 24.16 19.55 7.91
N GLU A 308 23.29 18.86 7.20
CA GLU A 308 22.86 17.52 7.54
C GLU A 308 23.23 16.55 6.41
N SER A 309 23.64 15.34 6.76
CA SER A 309 23.89 14.25 5.83
C SER A 309 23.25 12.97 6.34
N ILE A 310 22.49 12.29 5.47
CA ILE A 310 21.86 11.00 5.76
C ILE A 310 22.34 10.02 4.71
N THR A 311 23.08 8.99 5.14
CA THR A 311 23.51 7.88 4.28
C THR A 311 22.87 6.60 4.78
N SER A 312 22.28 5.80 3.89
CA SER A 312 21.67 4.52 4.26
C SER A 312 21.92 3.45 3.21
N LYS A 313 22.10 2.22 3.69
CA LYS A 313 22.03 1.00 2.89
C LYS A 313 20.99 0.07 3.52
N ARG A 314 20.11 -0.49 2.68
CA ARG A 314 19.06 -1.41 3.12
C ARG A 314 18.97 -2.62 2.20
N THR A 315 18.56 -3.74 2.78
CA THR A 315 18.22 -4.96 2.04
C THR A 315 16.85 -5.46 2.48
N SER A 316 16.14 -6.11 1.57
CA SER A 316 14.85 -6.77 1.86
C SER A 316 14.74 -8.03 1.03
N TYR A 317 14.55 -9.18 1.69
CA TYR A 317 14.26 -10.46 1.05
C TYR A 317 12.84 -10.91 1.38
N ASN A 318 12.15 -11.48 0.37
CA ASN A 318 10.81 -12.02 0.56
C ASN A 318 10.63 -13.31 -0.22
N TYR A 319 10.03 -14.31 0.41
CA TYR A 319 9.54 -15.53 -0.21
C TYR A 319 8.05 -15.67 0.04
N GLU A 320 7.31 -15.93 -1.01
CA GLU A 320 5.88 -16.23 -0.92
C GLU A 320 5.54 -17.48 -1.72
N GLU A 321 4.65 -18.27 -1.17
CA GLU A 321 4.02 -19.38 -1.83
C GLU A 321 2.52 -19.27 -1.61
N GLN A 322 1.77 -19.08 -2.71
CA GLN A 322 0.34 -18.76 -2.66
C GLN A 322 -0.46 -19.82 -3.39
N ASP A 323 -1.53 -20.28 -2.75
CA ASP A 323 -2.62 -20.95 -3.43
C ASP A 323 -3.44 -19.90 -4.18
N VAL A 324 -3.21 -19.78 -5.49
CA VAL A 324 -3.79 -18.70 -6.29
C VAL A 324 -5.11 -19.07 -6.96
N ASP A 325 -5.50 -20.32 -6.96
CA ASP A 325 -6.84 -20.73 -7.37
C ASP A 325 -7.86 -20.62 -6.21
N PHE A 326 -7.34 -20.53 -4.94
CA PHE A 326 -8.14 -20.38 -3.73
C PHE A 326 -9.18 -21.47 -3.53
N GLU A 327 -8.90 -22.66 -4.04
CA GLU A 327 -9.79 -23.79 -4.04
C GLU A 327 -9.23 -24.93 -3.17
N SER A 328 -10.08 -25.84 -2.76
CA SER A 328 -9.70 -26.99 -1.93
C SER A 328 -9.14 -28.18 -2.70
N VAL A 329 -8.86 -28.01 -3.97
CA VAL A 329 -8.33 -29.00 -4.90
C VAL A 329 -7.19 -28.41 -5.72
N ASP A 330 -6.15 -29.16 -5.95
CA ASP A 330 -4.91 -28.76 -6.61
C ASP A 330 -5.12 -28.50 -8.12
N GLN A 331 -5.64 -27.31 -8.47
CA GLN A 331 -5.75 -26.89 -9.88
C GLN A 331 -4.44 -26.22 -10.30
N ILE A 332 -3.96 -25.25 -9.51
CA ILE A 332 -2.67 -24.59 -9.70
C ILE A 332 -1.83 -24.93 -8.48
N ASP A 333 -0.68 -25.61 -8.68
CA ASP A 333 0.19 -26.09 -7.61
C ASP A 333 0.54 -24.96 -6.62
N ALA A 334 1.23 -23.94 -7.09
CA ALA A 334 1.47 -22.72 -6.33
C ALA A 334 1.93 -21.59 -7.24
N ASN A 335 1.65 -20.36 -6.83
CA ASN A 335 2.37 -19.18 -7.31
C ASN A 335 3.49 -18.87 -6.32
N ARG A 336 4.75 -19.03 -6.75
CA ARG A 336 5.92 -18.76 -5.92
C ARG A 336 6.56 -17.45 -6.35
N LEU A 337 6.77 -16.57 -5.38
CA LEU A 337 7.38 -15.27 -5.57
C LEU A 337 8.64 -15.18 -4.71
N ILE A 338 9.74 -14.77 -5.33
CA ILE A 338 10.98 -14.44 -4.62
C ILE A 338 11.35 -13.01 -5.02
N LYS A 339 11.62 -12.19 -4.04
CA LYS A 339 12.04 -10.81 -4.27
C LYS A 339 13.23 -10.50 -3.38
N ASP A 340 14.30 -10.07 -4.00
CA ASP A 340 15.51 -9.57 -3.35
C ASP A 340 15.73 -8.13 -3.76
N LEU A 341 15.96 -7.26 -2.79
CA LEU A 341 16.06 -5.82 -3.01
C LEU A 341 17.20 -5.26 -2.16
N GLU A 342 18.07 -4.51 -2.82
CA GLU A 342 19.10 -3.69 -2.18
C GLU A 342 18.87 -2.22 -2.55
N ALA A 343 18.94 -1.32 -1.57
CA ALA A 343 18.80 0.10 -1.78
C ALA A 343 19.87 0.91 -1.03
N VAL A 344 20.41 1.92 -1.69
CA VAL A 344 21.34 2.88 -1.12
C VAL A 344 20.79 4.29 -1.28
N THR A 345 20.83 5.09 -0.23
CA THR A 345 20.42 6.49 -0.26
C THR A 345 21.50 7.39 0.30
N GLN A 346 21.65 8.58 -0.28
CA GLN A 346 22.45 9.66 0.23
C GLN A 346 21.68 10.98 0.12
N GLU A 347 21.49 11.65 1.22
CA GLU A 347 20.93 13.00 1.22
C GLU A 347 21.89 13.96 1.92
N ILE A 348 22.07 15.14 1.34
CA ILE A 348 22.80 16.25 1.95
C ILE A 348 21.89 17.47 1.93
N ARG A 349 21.73 18.11 3.06
CA ARG A 349 20.92 19.31 3.27
C ARG A 349 21.78 20.41 3.87
N VAL A 350 21.56 21.63 3.41
CA VAL A 350 22.17 22.82 3.97
C VAL A 350 21.05 23.81 4.31
N PHE A 351 21.01 24.25 5.53
CA PHE A 351 20.02 25.18 6.06
C PHE A 351 20.67 26.51 6.38
N SER A 352 19.95 27.60 6.14
CA SER A 352 20.35 28.90 6.71
C SER A 352 20.34 28.82 8.24
N GLU A 353 21.13 29.67 8.89
CA GLU A 353 20.86 30.03 10.28
C GLU A 353 19.45 30.66 10.38
N ASP A 354 18.74 30.43 11.49
CA ASP A 354 17.44 31.02 11.74
C ASP A 354 17.48 32.54 11.61
N ASN A 355 16.67 33.04 10.68
CA ASN A 355 16.57 34.46 10.36
C ASN A 355 15.11 34.88 10.35
N GLU A 356 14.82 36.00 10.99
CA GLU A 356 13.45 36.54 11.08
C GLU A 356 12.78 36.86 9.71
N LYS A 357 13.57 37.00 8.64
CA LYS A 357 13.06 37.43 7.34
C LYS A 357 13.09 36.35 6.28
N VAL A 358 14.17 35.60 6.17
CA VAL A 358 14.36 34.59 5.10
C VAL A 358 15.13 33.42 5.65
N ASN A 359 14.47 32.26 5.67
CA ASN A 359 15.10 30.98 5.94
C ASN A 359 15.11 30.19 4.63
N TRP A 360 16.22 29.48 4.39
CA TRP A 360 16.36 28.69 3.17
C TRP A 360 16.93 27.31 3.47
N LEU A 361 16.53 26.38 2.66
CA LEU A 361 17.02 25.00 2.62
C LEU A 361 17.42 24.68 1.18
N VAL A 362 18.60 24.10 0.99
CA VAL A 362 19.04 23.51 -0.29
C VAL A 362 19.47 22.07 -0.01
N GLY A 363 19.07 21.14 -0.87
CA GLY A 363 19.44 19.75 -0.69
C GLY A 363 19.71 19.04 -2.00
N ALA A 364 20.44 17.94 -1.89
CA ALA A 364 20.69 16.99 -2.97
C ALA A 364 20.43 15.58 -2.43
N TYR A 365 19.76 14.78 -3.25
CA TYR A 365 19.37 13.41 -2.93
C TYR A 365 19.79 12.47 -4.05
N TYR A 366 20.40 11.36 -3.67
CA TYR A 366 20.73 10.24 -4.54
C TYR A 366 20.11 8.97 -3.99
N TYR A 367 19.53 8.18 -4.88
CA TYR A 367 18.93 6.88 -4.60
C TYR A 367 19.33 5.88 -5.67
N GLN A 368 19.73 4.68 -5.24
CA GLN A 368 19.97 3.52 -6.07
C GLN A 368 19.21 2.34 -5.50
N GLU A 369 18.50 1.59 -6.35
CA GLU A 369 17.79 0.36 -5.98
C GLU A 369 18.07 -0.72 -7.02
N ASP A 370 18.52 -1.87 -6.58
CA ASP A 370 18.68 -3.07 -7.39
C ASP A 370 17.68 -4.11 -6.89
N MET A 371 16.85 -4.62 -7.79
CA MET A 371 15.81 -5.59 -7.47
C MET A 371 15.87 -6.81 -8.39
N GLU A 372 15.93 -8.01 -7.80
CA GLU A 372 15.70 -9.28 -8.47
C GLU A 372 14.32 -9.81 -8.09
N TYR A 373 13.57 -10.27 -9.09
CA TYR A 373 12.22 -10.79 -8.88
C TYR A 373 12.02 -12.07 -9.67
N THR A 374 11.65 -13.14 -8.98
CA THR A 374 11.24 -14.40 -9.60
C THR A 374 9.76 -14.63 -9.33
N ASN A 375 9.00 -14.95 -10.38
CA ASN A 375 7.61 -15.37 -10.28
C ASN A 375 7.48 -16.71 -11.00
N SER A 376 6.92 -17.71 -10.36
CA SER A 376 6.67 -19.02 -10.99
C SER A 376 5.28 -19.53 -10.64
N ILE A 377 4.61 -20.07 -11.65
CA ILE A 377 3.30 -20.66 -11.53
C ILE A 377 3.25 -21.97 -12.34
N TYR A 378 2.80 -23.05 -11.71
CA TYR A 378 2.76 -24.38 -12.31
C TYR A 378 1.38 -24.99 -12.17
N PHE A 379 1.01 -25.83 -13.14
CA PHE A 379 -0.24 -26.58 -13.12
C PHE A 379 -0.24 -27.60 -11.99
N GLY A 380 -1.33 -27.64 -11.26
CA GLY A 380 -1.62 -28.66 -10.28
C GLY A 380 -2.05 -29.98 -10.90
N SER A 381 -2.23 -30.96 -10.06
CA SER A 381 -2.61 -32.33 -10.48
C SER A 381 -3.99 -32.40 -11.15
N LEU A 382 -4.89 -31.48 -10.84
CA LEU A 382 -6.24 -31.43 -11.38
C LEU A 382 -6.44 -30.42 -12.51
N TRP A 383 -5.43 -29.60 -12.85
CA TRP A 383 -5.54 -28.60 -13.92
C TRP A 383 -6.00 -29.20 -15.25
N ARG A 384 -5.42 -30.33 -15.61
CA ARG A 384 -5.83 -31.07 -16.81
C ARG A 384 -7.30 -31.45 -16.77
N GLY A 385 -7.78 -32.00 -15.66
CA GLY A 385 -9.19 -32.35 -15.48
C GLY A 385 -10.12 -31.15 -15.55
N TYR A 386 -9.66 -30.01 -14.99
CA TYR A 386 -10.37 -28.73 -15.06
C TYR A 386 -10.59 -28.28 -16.52
N ILE A 387 -9.56 -28.31 -17.37
CA ILE A 387 -9.66 -27.95 -18.77
C ILE A 387 -10.55 -28.95 -19.55
N ASP A 388 -10.44 -30.26 -19.28
CA ASP A 388 -11.29 -31.27 -19.89
C ASP A 388 -12.78 -31.11 -19.49
N ALA A 389 -13.07 -30.63 -18.29
CA ALA A 389 -14.43 -30.30 -17.84
C ALA A 389 -15.02 -29.06 -18.54
N LEU A 390 -14.19 -28.02 -18.78
CA LEU A 390 -14.60 -26.83 -19.50
C LEU A 390 -14.77 -27.06 -21.02
N ALA A 391 -13.93 -27.90 -21.63
CA ALA A 391 -13.93 -28.17 -23.06
C ALA A 391 -13.80 -29.68 -23.35
N PRO A 392 -14.87 -30.49 -23.13
CA PRO A 392 -14.82 -31.94 -23.26
C PRO A 392 -14.35 -32.41 -24.64
N GLY A 393 -13.28 -33.21 -24.65
CA GLY A 393 -12.70 -33.81 -25.86
C GLY A 393 -11.81 -32.87 -26.69
N ALA A 394 -11.74 -31.57 -26.42
CA ALA A 394 -10.93 -30.63 -27.19
C ALA A 394 -9.43 -31.00 -27.15
N LEU A 395 -8.90 -31.31 -25.97
CA LEU A 395 -7.49 -31.69 -25.80
C LEU A 395 -7.12 -33.00 -26.51
N ALA A 396 -8.04 -33.97 -26.57
CA ALA A 396 -7.80 -35.21 -27.33
C ALA A 396 -7.70 -34.91 -28.84
N GLY A 397 -8.49 -33.98 -29.36
CA GLY A 397 -8.41 -33.50 -30.73
C GLY A 397 -7.08 -32.83 -31.05
N VAL A 398 -6.61 -31.97 -30.15
CA VAL A 398 -5.30 -31.29 -30.26
C VAL A 398 -4.17 -32.32 -30.25
N ALA A 399 -4.13 -33.21 -29.26
CA ALA A 399 -3.11 -34.25 -29.14
C ALA A 399 -3.02 -35.09 -30.41
N ALA A 400 -4.17 -35.50 -30.99
CA ALA A 400 -4.23 -36.23 -32.24
C ALA A 400 -3.71 -35.41 -33.43
N ALA A 401 -4.06 -34.11 -33.53
CA ALA A 401 -3.59 -33.23 -34.60
C ALA A 401 -2.05 -33.04 -34.59
N PHE A 402 -1.45 -33.05 -33.41
CA PHE A 402 0.00 -32.88 -33.25
C PHE A 402 0.76 -34.21 -33.11
N GLY A 403 0.07 -35.34 -33.05
CA GLY A 403 0.70 -36.67 -32.88
C GLY A 403 1.42 -36.82 -31.53
N ILE A 404 1.01 -36.12 -30.50
CA ILE A 404 1.58 -36.17 -29.15
C ILE A 404 0.66 -36.95 -28.21
N PRO A 405 1.21 -37.53 -27.11
CA PRO A 405 0.37 -38.12 -26.09
C PRO A 405 -0.54 -37.09 -25.44
N ASN A 406 -1.84 -37.40 -25.33
CA ASN A 406 -2.82 -36.50 -24.74
C ASN A 406 -2.45 -36.12 -23.30
N SER A 407 -1.77 -36.98 -22.55
CA SER A 407 -1.29 -36.73 -21.18
C SER A 407 -0.16 -35.70 -21.07
N MET A 408 0.42 -35.26 -22.18
CA MET A 408 1.44 -34.20 -22.17
C MET A 408 0.86 -32.81 -22.17
N LEU A 409 -0.41 -32.64 -22.53
CA LEU A 409 -1.06 -31.34 -22.55
C LEU A 409 -1.51 -30.99 -21.13
N PHE A 410 -1.11 -29.84 -20.63
CA PHE A 410 -1.44 -29.36 -19.27
C PHE A 410 -1.08 -30.38 -18.17
N ALA A 411 0.07 -31.04 -18.30
CA ALA A 411 0.51 -32.00 -17.28
C ALA A 411 0.92 -31.25 -15.99
N ALA A 412 0.66 -31.90 -14.85
CA ALA A 412 1.07 -31.35 -13.55
C ALA A 412 2.57 -31.02 -13.52
N GLY A 413 2.92 -29.89 -12.93
CA GLY A 413 4.29 -29.38 -12.85
C GLY A 413 4.80 -28.69 -14.13
N GLN A 414 4.03 -28.63 -15.21
CA GLN A 414 4.28 -27.71 -16.32
C GLN A 414 3.82 -26.31 -15.93
N GLY A 415 4.43 -25.28 -16.52
CA GLY A 415 4.07 -23.89 -16.22
C GLY A 415 5.16 -22.92 -16.65
N VAL A 416 5.18 -21.78 -16.01
CA VAL A 416 6.06 -20.65 -16.33
C VAL A 416 6.85 -20.22 -15.12
N LYS A 417 8.14 -19.92 -15.35
CA LYS A 417 9.00 -19.21 -14.42
C LYS A 417 9.53 -17.96 -15.10
N GLU A 418 9.24 -16.82 -14.53
CA GLU A 418 9.78 -15.52 -14.94
C GLU A 418 10.85 -15.08 -13.97
N PHE A 419 11.96 -14.58 -14.50
CA PHE A 419 13.01 -13.92 -13.74
C PHE A 419 13.18 -12.50 -14.30
N SER A 420 13.04 -11.51 -13.45
CA SER A 420 13.15 -10.10 -13.82
C SER A 420 14.18 -9.40 -12.94
N THR A 421 14.90 -8.44 -13.52
CA THR A 421 15.71 -7.47 -12.77
C THR A 421 15.20 -6.07 -13.05
N GLN A 422 15.28 -5.20 -12.06
CA GLN A 422 15.05 -3.78 -12.22
C GLN A 422 16.10 -3.02 -11.40
N ASP A 423 16.95 -2.29 -12.11
CA ASP A 423 17.89 -1.34 -11.54
C ASP A 423 17.29 0.06 -11.68
N ASN A 424 17.29 0.83 -10.61
CA ASN A 424 16.69 2.16 -10.56
C ASN A 424 17.67 3.14 -9.91
N SER A 425 17.94 4.26 -10.59
CA SER A 425 18.78 5.34 -10.10
C SER A 425 18.01 6.66 -10.15
N THR A 426 17.98 7.40 -9.06
CA THR A 426 17.32 8.70 -8.97
C THR A 426 18.28 9.74 -8.40
N THR A 427 18.38 10.88 -9.05
CA THR A 427 19.08 12.05 -8.56
C THR A 427 18.10 13.23 -8.45
N SER A 428 18.14 13.95 -7.34
CA SER A 428 17.29 15.13 -7.14
C SER A 428 18.09 16.25 -6.49
N ILE A 429 17.83 17.48 -6.95
CA ILE A 429 18.30 18.71 -6.33
C ILE A 429 17.07 19.56 -6.01
N TYR A 430 17.00 20.09 -4.81
CA TYR A 430 15.85 20.88 -4.37
C TYR A 430 16.26 22.07 -3.53
N ALA A 431 15.41 23.10 -3.53
CA ALA A 431 15.56 24.27 -2.69
C ALA A 431 14.19 24.73 -2.17
N GLN A 432 14.19 25.29 -0.99
CA GLN A 432 13.01 25.92 -0.38
C GLN A 432 13.40 27.24 0.28
N LEU A 433 12.55 28.23 0.13
CA LEU A 433 12.62 29.52 0.78
C LEU A 433 11.38 29.72 1.66
N ASP A 434 11.58 30.13 2.89
CA ASP A 434 10.55 30.59 3.82
C ASP A 434 10.78 32.07 4.09
N ILE A 435 9.85 32.91 3.62
CA ILE A 435 10.00 34.36 3.57
C ILE A 435 8.94 35.01 4.45
N SER A 436 9.33 35.62 5.53
CA SER A 436 8.47 36.50 6.34
C SER A 436 8.33 37.86 5.64
N ILE A 437 7.28 38.01 4.83
CA ILE A 437 6.97 39.27 4.10
C ILE A 437 6.58 40.36 5.09
N SER A 438 5.87 39.99 6.14
CA SER A 438 5.53 40.87 7.28
C SER A 438 5.35 40.02 8.54
N GLU A 439 5.13 40.62 9.69
CA GLU A 439 4.84 39.93 10.96
C GLU A 439 3.65 38.96 10.88
N ARG A 440 2.81 39.09 9.86
CA ARG A 440 1.60 38.27 9.69
C ARG A 440 1.54 37.47 8.38
N LEU A 441 2.39 37.79 7.41
CA LEU A 441 2.33 37.20 6.08
C LEU A 441 3.66 36.48 5.77
N ASN A 442 3.60 35.19 5.58
CA ASN A 442 4.73 34.36 5.17
C ASN A 442 4.47 33.74 3.80
N ALA A 443 5.53 33.56 3.02
CA ALA A 443 5.52 32.83 1.76
C ALA A 443 6.52 31.68 1.82
N LEU A 444 6.05 30.49 1.44
CA LEU A 444 6.87 29.29 1.24
C LEU A 444 6.97 29.04 -0.26
N ILE A 445 8.20 29.01 -0.77
CA ILE A 445 8.50 28.76 -2.20
C ILE A 445 9.51 27.65 -2.27
N GLY A 446 9.18 26.56 -2.97
CA GLY A 446 10.05 25.41 -3.18
C GLY A 446 10.11 25.03 -4.64
N ALA A 447 11.26 24.47 -5.06
CA ALA A 447 11.41 23.83 -6.36
C ALA A 447 12.39 22.67 -6.26
N SER A 448 12.17 21.64 -7.09
CA SER A 448 13.11 20.52 -7.25
C SER A 448 13.21 20.13 -8.71
N TYR A 449 14.37 19.59 -9.06
CA TYR A 449 14.62 18.88 -10.31
C TYR A 449 14.97 17.44 -9.97
N ILE A 450 14.33 16.52 -10.65
CA ILE A 450 14.45 15.07 -10.44
C ILE A 450 14.79 14.42 -11.77
N GLU A 451 15.75 13.52 -11.77
CA GLU A 451 16.09 12.63 -12.88
C GLU A 451 16.00 11.19 -12.39
N ASP A 452 15.29 10.33 -13.13
CA ASP A 452 15.04 8.93 -12.78
C ASP A 452 15.37 8.03 -13.96
N GLU A 453 16.30 7.10 -13.77
CA GLU A 453 16.71 6.13 -14.77
C GLU A 453 16.36 4.72 -14.30
N LYS A 454 15.72 3.93 -15.17
CA LYS A 454 15.45 2.51 -14.90
C LYS A 454 15.98 1.62 -16.00
N SER A 455 16.52 0.47 -15.62
CA SER A 455 16.92 -0.61 -16.50
C SER A 455 16.20 -1.90 -16.08
N VAL A 456 15.49 -2.52 -17.00
CA VAL A 456 14.64 -3.69 -16.71
C VAL A 456 15.01 -4.82 -17.65
N SER A 457 15.17 -6.03 -17.13
CA SER A 457 15.28 -7.25 -17.92
C SER A 457 14.24 -8.28 -17.48
N ILE A 458 13.75 -9.07 -18.44
CA ILE A 458 12.79 -10.14 -18.19
C ILE A 458 13.24 -11.37 -18.97
N ASN A 459 13.35 -12.51 -18.28
CA ASN A 459 13.60 -13.80 -18.86
C ASN A 459 12.48 -14.76 -18.44
N GLN A 460 12.01 -15.58 -19.38
CA GLN A 460 10.92 -16.49 -19.15
C GLN A 460 11.32 -17.92 -19.57
N ASP A 461 11.07 -18.89 -18.70
CA ASP A 461 11.16 -20.31 -18.99
C ASP A 461 9.74 -20.91 -18.92
N ASN A 462 9.24 -21.39 -20.07
CA ASN A 462 7.91 -21.97 -20.21
C ASN A 462 8.00 -23.45 -20.57
N THR A 463 7.57 -24.32 -19.67
CA THR A 463 7.52 -25.78 -19.82
C THR A 463 6.16 -26.30 -20.25
N ASP A 464 5.13 -25.40 -20.42
CA ASP A 464 3.81 -25.80 -20.88
C ASP A 464 3.85 -26.24 -22.35
N VAL A 465 3.53 -27.52 -22.58
CA VAL A 465 3.52 -28.10 -23.92
C VAL A 465 2.44 -27.46 -24.79
N PHE A 466 1.28 -27.16 -24.26
CA PHE A 466 0.17 -26.60 -25.01
C PHE A 466 0.47 -25.22 -25.60
N SER A 467 1.11 -24.35 -24.83
CA SER A 467 1.49 -23.01 -25.27
C SER A 467 2.55 -23.02 -26.38
N ASN A 468 3.32 -24.09 -26.49
CA ASN A 468 4.35 -24.27 -27.49
C ASN A 468 3.85 -24.90 -28.81
N LEU A 469 2.55 -25.21 -28.95
CA LEU A 469 2.01 -25.85 -30.15
C LEU A 469 1.82 -24.83 -31.30
N ASP A 470 2.33 -25.14 -32.48
CA ASP A 470 2.11 -24.36 -33.68
C ASP A 470 0.77 -24.71 -34.37
N PHE A 471 -0.31 -24.09 -33.94
CA PHE A 471 -1.64 -24.32 -34.51
C PHE A 471 -1.76 -23.90 -35.96
N VAL A 472 -1.01 -22.90 -36.42
CA VAL A 472 -1.02 -22.47 -37.82
C VAL A 472 -0.34 -23.54 -38.68
N GLY A 473 0.85 -23.98 -38.27
CA GLY A 473 1.56 -25.04 -38.96
C GLY A 473 0.80 -26.35 -39.01
N ALA A 474 0.18 -26.77 -37.91
CA ALA A 474 -0.67 -27.96 -37.88
C ALA A 474 -1.90 -27.84 -38.79
N GLY A 475 -2.57 -26.68 -38.79
CA GLY A 475 -3.65 -26.37 -39.71
C GLY A 475 -3.22 -26.43 -41.18
N ALA A 476 -2.05 -25.87 -41.51
CA ALA A 476 -1.49 -25.94 -42.86
C ALA A 476 -1.20 -27.37 -43.29
N MET A 477 -0.60 -28.21 -42.42
CA MET A 477 -0.37 -29.62 -42.69
C MET A 477 -1.67 -30.39 -42.92
N GLY A 478 -2.71 -30.13 -42.12
CA GLY A 478 -4.05 -30.73 -42.30
C GLY A 478 -4.67 -30.35 -43.66
N LEU A 479 -4.56 -29.10 -44.08
CA LEU A 479 -5.06 -28.62 -45.36
C LEU A 479 -4.25 -29.22 -46.53
N ILE A 480 -2.92 -29.35 -46.41
CA ILE A 480 -2.09 -30.06 -47.40
C ILE A 480 -2.49 -31.53 -47.51
N ALA A 481 -2.70 -32.20 -46.40
CA ALA A 481 -3.19 -33.58 -46.41
C ALA A 481 -4.58 -33.73 -47.06
N ALA A 482 -5.40 -32.70 -47.00
CA ALA A 482 -6.68 -32.59 -47.71
C ALA A 482 -6.55 -32.22 -49.20
N GLY A 483 -5.34 -32.10 -49.74
CA GLY A 483 -5.07 -31.86 -51.14
C GLY A 483 -4.93 -30.39 -51.55
N ILE A 484 -4.87 -29.48 -50.62
CA ILE A 484 -4.67 -28.06 -50.89
C ILE A 484 -3.17 -27.79 -51.16
N PRO A 485 -2.83 -27.04 -52.20
CA PRO A 485 -1.44 -26.70 -52.48
C PRO A 485 -0.75 -26.01 -51.31
N PRO A 486 0.54 -26.28 -50.97
CA PRO A 486 1.21 -25.79 -49.77
C PRO A 486 1.16 -24.27 -49.59
N ALA A 487 1.37 -23.51 -50.67
CA ALA A 487 1.30 -22.04 -50.61
C ALA A 487 -0.10 -21.52 -50.26
N GLN A 488 -1.15 -22.19 -50.72
CA GLN A 488 -2.53 -21.84 -50.42
C GLN A 488 -2.91 -22.32 -49.00
N ALA A 489 -2.46 -23.51 -48.61
CA ALA A 489 -2.67 -24.06 -47.28
C ALA A 489 -2.08 -23.18 -46.17
N ALA A 490 -0.88 -22.65 -46.39
CA ALA A 490 -0.23 -21.71 -45.46
C ALA A 490 -1.07 -20.44 -45.24
N VAL A 491 -1.72 -19.90 -46.26
CA VAL A 491 -2.61 -18.74 -46.15
C VAL A 491 -3.92 -19.11 -45.46
N LEU A 492 -4.54 -20.23 -45.89
CA LEU A 492 -5.84 -20.66 -45.32
C LEU A 492 -5.70 -21.11 -43.86
N ALA A 493 -4.53 -21.59 -43.43
CA ALA A 493 -4.30 -22.00 -42.05
C ALA A 493 -4.32 -20.83 -41.03
N THR A 494 -4.22 -19.60 -41.49
CA THR A 494 -4.38 -18.40 -40.65
C THR A 494 -5.82 -17.92 -40.55
N ASP A 495 -6.76 -18.55 -41.25
CA ASP A 495 -8.19 -18.21 -41.22
C ASP A 495 -8.97 -19.23 -40.35
N PRO A 496 -9.65 -18.79 -39.28
CA PRO A 496 -10.42 -19.67 -38.39
C PRO A 496 -11.51 -20.47 -39.09
N ASN A 497 -12.01 -20.01 -40.24
CA ASN A 497 -12.99 -20.74 -41.04
C ASN A 497 -12.44 -22.01 -41.68
N TYR A 498 -11.09 -22.07 -41.86
CA TYR A 498 -10.38 -23.20 -42.46
C TYR A 498 -9.52 -23.95 -41.44
N ASN A 499 -9.14 -23.31 -40.36
CA ASN A 499 -8.32 -23.90 -39.30
C ASN A 499 -9.02 -23.78 -37.92
N PRO A 500 -9.81 -24.79 -37.52
CA PRO A 500 -10.54 -24.73 -36.25
C PRO A 500 -9.65 -24.75 -35.02
N LEU A 501 -8.35 -25.15 -35.14
CA LEU A 501 -7.40 -25.12 -34.02
C LEU A 501 -7.14 -23.69 -33.52
N LEU A 502 -7.31 -22.68 -34.39
CA LEU A 502 -7.14 -21.28 -33.99
C LEU A 502 -8.16 -20.85 -32.92
N GLY A 503 -9.33 -21.52 -32.85
CA GLY A 503 -10.29 -21.26 -31.77
C GLY A 503 -9.78 -21.63 -30.36
N LEU A 504 -8.69 -22.44 -30.28
CA LEU A 504 -8.03 -22.79 -29.02
C LEU A 504 -6.80 -21.91 -28.71
N GLN A 505 -6.43 -21.05 -29.64
CA GLN A 505 -5.24 -20.19 -29.51
C GLN A 505 -5.34 -19.26 -28.28
N GLY A 506 -6.55 -18.84 -27.91
CA GLY A 506 -6.78 -18.04 -26.70
C GLY A 506 -6.30 -18.66 -25.40
N ILE A 507 -6.26 -20.00 -25.34
CA ILE A 507 -5.75 -20.72 -24.15
C ILE A 507 -4.21 -20.65 -24.09
N GLN A 508 -3.52 -20.45 -25.23
CA GLN A 508 -2.06 -20.27 -25.25
C GLN A 508 -1.64 -18.89 -24.71
N PHE A 509 -2.55 -17.92 -24.70
CA PHE A 509 -2.30 -16.54 -24.33
C PHE A 509 -2.82 -16.15 -22.94
N LEU A 510 -3.17 -17.13 -22.13
CA LEU A 510 -3.30 -16.89 -20.70
C LEU A 510 -1.95 -16.38 -20.20
N PRO A 511 -1.83 -15.22 -19.57
CA PRO A 511 -0.56 -14.54 -19.33
C PRO A 511 0.52 -15.38 -18.66
N GLN A 512 0.13 -16.36 -17.84
CA GLN A 512 1.06 -17.28 -17.19
C GLN A 512 1.64 -18.35 -18.10
N PHE A 513 1.08 -18.54 -19.30
CA PHE A 513 1.35 -19.71 -20.16
C PHE A 513 1.81 -19.33 -21.56
N VAL A 514 2.07 -18.07 -21.81
CA VAL A 514 2.43 -17.58 -23.15
C VAL A 514 3.89 -17.86 -23.45
N ASN A 515 4.13 -18.53 -24.57
CA ASN A 515 5.47 -18.77 -25.10
C ASN A 515 5.88 -17.65 -26.09
N TYR A 516 5.67 -16.41 -25.71
CA TYR A 516 6.24 -15.31 -26.47
C TYR A 516 7.53 -14.84 -25.84
N PRO A 517 8.48 -14.30 -26.63
CA PRO A 517 9.57 -13.55 -26.04
C PRO A 517 8.93 -12.41 -25.24
N ASN A 518 9.01 -12.55 -23.95
CA ASN A 518 8.48 -11.59 -23.01
C ASN A 518 9.45 -10.40 -23.00
N VAL A 519 9.25 -9.46 -23.92
CA VAL A 519 10.20 -8.40 -24.20
C VAL A 519 9.87 -7.20 -23.35
N ALA A 520 10.85 -6.70 -22.61
CA ALA A 520 10.81 -5.40 -21.99
C ALA A 520 11.27 -4.28 -22.96
N GLN A 521 10.92 -4.38 -24.25
CA GLN A 521 11.41 -3.52 -25.32
C GLN A 521 12.94 -3.35 -25.24
N ASP A 522 13.45 -2.10 -25.08
CA ASP A 522 14.87 -1.82 -24.79
C ASP A 522 15.20 -1.93 -23.31
N GLY A 523 14.19 -2.14 -22.48
CA GLY A 523 14.32 -2.28 -21.02
C GLY A 523 14.76 -1.02 -20.30
N LYS A 524 14.58 0.16 -20.89
CA LYS A 524 15.07 1.42 -20.33
C LYS A 524 14.00 2.49 -20.28
N SER A 525 14.00 3.24 -19.21
CA SER A 525 13.31 4.52 -19.11
C SER A 525 14.24 5.56 -18.50
N ASN A 526 14.11 6.79 -18.96
CA ASN A 526 14.79 7.96 -18.43
C ASN A 526 13.78 9.08 -18.39
N ASP A 527 13.42 9.48 -17.19
CA ASP A 527 12.39 10.47 -16.92
C ASP A 527 13.02 11.63 -16.15
N ASP A 528 12.59 12.85 -16.43
CA ASP A 528 12.92 14.02 -15.65
C ASP A 528 11.70 14.87 -15.35
N ASN A 529 11.71 15.55 -14.21
CA ASN A 529 10.61 16.43 -13.81
C ASN A 529 11.08 17.61 -12.97
N VAL A 530 10.29 18.69 -13.01
CA VAL A 530 10.44 19.85 -12.13
C VAL A 530 9.18 19.98 -11.29
N ASP A 531 9.32 19.75 -9.98
CA ASP A 531 8.25 20.00 -9.03
C ASP A 531 8.42 21.36 -8.34
N TYR A 532 7.29 21.95 -7.99
CA TYR A 532 7.27 23.23 -7.27
C TYR A 532 6.19 23.27 -6.18
N THR A 533 6.45 24.12 -5.21
CA THR A 533 5.50 24.47 -4.14
C THR A 533 5.48 25.97 -3.97
N PHE A 534 4.30 26.57 -3.97
CA PHE A 534 4.10 27.96 -3.61
C PHE A 534 2.93 28.06 -2.64
N LYS A 535 3.20 28.54 -1.43
CA LYS A 535 2.17 28.72 -0.40
C LYS A 535 2.31 30.07 0.29
N LEU A 536 1.17 30.66 0.61
CA LEU A 536 1.08 31.86 1.45
C LEU A 536 0.37 31.47 2.73
N SER A 537 0.86 31.94 3.86
CA SER A 537 0.18 31.85 5.15
C SER A 537 0.02 33.24 5.77
N TYR A 538 -1.16 33.48 6.32
CA TYR A 538 -1.50 34.76 6.93
C TYR A 538 -2.03 34.53 8.35
N LEU A 539 -1.36 35.12 9.33
CA LEU A 539 -1.77 35.16 10.73
C LEU A 539 -2.92 36.14 10.90
N LEU A 540 -4.16 35.63 10.87
CA LEU A 540 -5.37 36.42 10.99
C LEU A 540 -5.46 37.07 12.38
N ASN A 541 -5.15 36.30 13.41
CA ASN A 541 -4.99 36.69 14.81
C ASN A 541 -4.04 35.71 15.52
N GLU A 542 -3.74 35.90 16.80
CA GLU A 542 -2.78 35.10 17.57
C GLU A 542 -3.09 33.59 17.62
N SER A 543 -4.35 33.20 17.34
CA SER A 543 -4.79 31.80 17.40
C SER A 543 -5.19 31.23 16.03
N THR A 544 -5.13 32.00 14.96
CA THR A 544 -5.68 31.57 13.66
C THR A 544 -4.75 31.94 12.53
N THR A 545 -4.23 30.93 11.86
CA THR A 545 -3.48 31.05 10.61
C THR A 545 -4.33 30.50 9.46
N ILE A 546 -4.49 31.28 8.41
CA ILE A 546 -5.04 30.80 7.12
C ILE A 546 -3.91 30.65 6.13
N TYR A 547 -3.97 29.62 5.29
CA TYR A 547 -2.96 29.40 4.27
C TYR A 547 -3.61 28.94 2.97
N GLY A 548 -2.92 29.14 1.87
CA GLY A 548 -3.33 28.60 0.58
C GLY A 548 -2.19 28.58 -0.40
N GLY A 549 -2.30 27.70 -1.40
CA GLY A 549 -1.27 27.59 -2.41
C GLY A 549 -1.41 26.38 -3.31
N VAL A 550 -0.35 26.11 -4.06
CA VAL A 550 -0.22 25.01 -5.01
C VAL A 550 1.03 24.18 -4.72
N SER A 551 0.92 22.87 -4.89
CA SER A 551 2.06 21.94 -4.84
C SER A 551 1.93 20.91 -5.96
N THR A 552 3.06 20.52 -6.55
CA THR A 552 3.12 19.46 -7.54
C THR A 552 3.85 18.24 -7.01
N GLY A 553 3.66 17.12 -7.69
CA GLY A 553 4.32 15.88 -7.38
C GLY A 553 4.45 14.97 -8.57
N TYR A 554 5.36 14.03 -8.48
CA TYR A 554 5.81 13.21 -9.57
C TYR A 554 5.99 11.75 -9.17
N LYS A 555 5.68 10.85 -10.11
CA LYS A 555 6.05 9.43 -10.05
C LYS A 555 6.55 8.96 -11.41
N ALA A 556 7.74 8.36 -11.44
CA ALA A 556 8.42 7.94 -12.65
C ALA A 556 7.69 6.80 -13.40
N THR A 557 8.11 6.51 -14.61
CA THR A 557 7.69 5.37 -15.43
C THR A 557 7.65 4.08 -14.61
N ALA A 558 6.52 3.37 -14.67
CA ALA A 558 6.34 2.06 -14.05
C ALA A 558 6.44 0.96 -15.09
N TRP A 559 7.21 -0.09 -14.80
CA TRP A 559 7.33 -1.27 -15.63
C TRP A 559 6.41 -2.39 -15.13
N ASN A 560 5.72 -3.06 -16.06
CA ASN A 560 4.96 -4.26 -15.75
C ASN A 560 5.88 -5.48 -15.80
N ILE A 561 6.34 -5.91 -14.64
CA ILE A 561 7.20 -7.09 -14.47
C ILE A 561 6.48 -8.24 -13.76
N SER A 562 5.13 -8.18 -13.70
CA SER A 562 4.31 -9.20 -13.06
C SER A 562 3.34 -9.82 -14.05
N ARG A 563 3.43 -11.14 -14.22
CA ARG A 563 2.46 -11.99 -14.94
C ARG A 563 1.81 -11.34 -16.15
N ASP A 564 2.63 -10.88 -17.09
CA ASP A 564 2.17 -10.27 -18.33
C ASP A 564 2.95 -10.82 -19.51
N SER A 565 2.39 -10.69 -20.70
CA SER A 565 3.03 -11.07 -21.96
C SER A 565 2.92 -9.96 -22.97
N LEU A 566 3.96 -9.77 -23.74
CA LEU A 566 3.97 -8.82 -24.85
C LEU A 566 4.21 -9.56 -26.16
N PRO A 567 3.14 -9.98 -26.89
CA PRO A 567 3.26 -10.52 -28.22
C PRO A 567 3.75 -9.43 -29.21
N ASP A 568 4.42 -9.85 -30.28
CA ASP A 568 4.79 -8.94 -31.35
C ASP A 568 3.56 -8.44 -32.14
N ALA A 569 3.75 -7.47 -33.04
CA ALA A 569 2.65 -6.87 -33.79
C ALA A 569 1.90 -7.86 -34.69
N SER A 570 2.58 -8.90 -35.22
CA SER A 570 1.96 -9.93 -36.06
C SER A 570 1.13 -10.91 -35.24
N GLU A 571 1.65 -11.27 -34.09
CA GLU A 571 0.97 -12.14 -33.11
C GLU A 571 -0.25 -11.43 -32.52
N THR A 572 -0.12 -10.14 -32.16
CA THR A 572 -1.24 -9.31 -31.70
C THR A 572 -2.38 -9.27 -32.73
N ALA A 573 -2.04 -9.10 -34.01
CA ALA A 573 -3.02 -9.10 -35.09
C ALA A 573 -3.71 -10.47 -35.23
N ALA A 574 -2.96 -11.56 -35.12
CA ALA A 574 -3.50 -12.92 -35.19
C ALA A 574 -4.43 -13.23 -33.98
N LEU A 575 -4.06 -12.79 -32.80
CA LEU A 575 -4.86 -12.92 -31.57
C LEU A 575 -6.19 -12.17 -31.68
N ALA A 576 -6.14 -10.91 -32.12
CA ALA A 576 -7.33 -10.09 -32.36
C ALA A 576 -8.25 -10.72 -33.40
N ALA A 577 -7.69 -11.27 -34.47
CA ALA A 577 -8.46 -11.97 -35.52
C ALA A 577 -9.11 -13.27 -35.00
N ALA A 578 -8.46 -13.95 -34.03
CA ALA A 578 -9.00 -15.13 -33.37
C ALA A 578 -10.06 -14.81 -32.27
N GLY A 579 -10.31 -13.52 -32.01
CA GLY A 579 -11.24 -13.09 -30.95
C GLY A 579 -10.71 -13.34 -29.53
N THR A 580 -9.39 -13.49 -29.40
CA THR A 580 -8.74 -13.68 -28.12
C THR A 580 -8.64 -12.34 -27.38
N PRO A 581 -9.03 -12.27 -26.12
CA PRO A 581 -8.80 -11.08 -25.32
C PRO A 581 -7.29 -10.82 -25.24
N VAL A 582 -6.85 -9.74 -25.86
CA VAL A 582 -5.48 -9.28 -25.75
C VAL A 582 -5.47 -8.35 -24.55
N GLY A 583 -4.63 -8.62 -23.57
CA GLY A 583 -4.52 -7.74 -22.38
C GLY A 583 -4.12 -6.32 -22.79
N PRO A 584 -4.43 -5.27 -22.02
CA PRO A 584 -4.19 -3.87 -22.38
C PRO A 584 -2.73 -3.54 -22.64
N ASN A 585 -1.78 -4.17 -21.95
CA ASN A 585 -0.37 -3.94 -22.28
C ASN A 585 -0.02 -4.45 -23.67
N THR A 586 -0.68 -5.50 -24.14
CA THR A 586 -0.60 -5.92 -25.55
C THR A 586 -1.30 -4.92 -26.47
N GLY A 587 -2.34 -4.25 -26.01
CA GLY A 587 -3.02 -3.16 -26.73
C GLY A 587 -2.17 -1.90 -26.85
N LEU A 588 -1.36 -1.57 -25.84
CA LEU A 588 -0.42 -0.44 -25.84
C LEU A 588 0.86 -0.75 -26.62
N GLY A 589 1.19 -2.02 -26.89
CA GLY A 589 2.42 -2.44 -27.54
C GLY A 589 3.67 -2.20 -26.70
N ARG A 590 3.53 -2.06 -25.36
CA ARG A 590 4.64 -1.78 -24.42
C ARG A 590 4.32 -2.32 -23.03
N ARG A 591 5.37 -2.60 -22.24
CA ARG A 591 5.29 -3.11 -20.87
C ARG A 591 5.50 -2.03 -19.80
N TYR A 592 5.30 -0.80 -20.09
CA TYR A 592 5.44 0.28 -19.13
C TYR A 592 4.31 1.29 -19.24
N ALA A 593 4.00 1.92 -18.15
CA ALA A 593 3.15 3.09 -18.05
C ALA A 593 4.00 4.35 -17.93
N ASP A 594 3.56 5.43 -18.58
CA ASP A 594 4.22 6.73 -18.51
C ASP A 594 4.19 7.30 -17.07
N PRO A 595 5.01 8.29 -16.76
CA PRO A 595 5.00 8.97 -15.47
C PRO A 595 3.63 9.52 -15.08
N GLU A 596 3.44 9.68 -13.75
CA GLU A 596 2.33 10.45 -13.17
C GLU A 596 2.81 11.84 -12.76
N GLU A 597 2.02 12.85 -13.09
CA GLU A 597 2.18 14.21 -12.58
C GLU A 597 0.95 14.59 -11.75
N SER A 598 1.16 15.08 -10.55
CA SER A 598 0.08 15.50 -9.66
C SER A 598 0.19 16.98 -9.33
N GLU A 599 -0.98 17.63 -9.19
CA GLU A 599 -1.11 19.01 -8.73
C GLU A 599 -2.22 19.10 -7.70
N VAL A 600 -2.02 19.92 -6.66
CA VAL A 600 -3.05 20.24 -5.68
C VAL A 600 -3.12 21.74 -5.45
N PHE A 601 -4.34 22.27 -5.50
CA PHE A 601 -4.69 23.56 -4.93
C PHE A 601 -5.29 23.34 -3.55
N GLU A 602 -4.73 24.01 -2.55
CA GLU A 602 -5.14 23.83 -1.16
C GLU A 602 -5.39 25.19 -0.50
N LEU A 603 -6.49 25.29 0.25
CA LEU A 603 -6.82 26.41 1.12
C LEU A 603 -7.16 25.87 2.51
N GLY A 604 -6.45 26.29 3.53
CA GLY A 604 -6.66 25.80 4.87
C GLY A 604 -6.68 26.86 5.95
N ALA A 605 -7.11 26.43 7.12
CA ALA A 605 -7.06 27.22 8.35
C ALA A 605 -6.56 26.34 9.49
N LYS A 606 -5.66 26.88 10.29
CA LYS A 606 -5.14 26.30 11.51
C LYS A 606 -5.52 27.18 12.67
N ILE A 607 -6.31 26.62 13.59
CA ILE A 607 -6.98 27.35 14.65
C ILE A 607 -6.58 26.75 16.00
N LEU A 608 -5.87 27.54 16.80
CA LEU A 608 -5.61 27.19 18.20
C LEU A 608 -6.88 27.46 19.00
N LEU A 609 -7.30 26.47 19.76
CA LEU A 609 -8.40 26.54 20.72
C LEU A 609 -7.82 26.67 22.13
N PRO A 610 -8.57 27.14 23.12
CA PRO A 610 -8.09 27.25 24.50
C PRO A 610 -7.55 25.95 25.10
N SER A 611 -7.98 24.81 24.58
CA SER A 611 -7.56 23.48 25.06
C SER A 611 -7.33 22.49 23.92
N GLY A 612 -6.88 22.97 22.76
CA GLY A 612 -6.67 22.10 21.60
C GLY A 612 -6.43 22.85 20.30
N TYR A 613 -6.77 22.22 19.21
CA TYR A 613 -6.70 22.83 17.88
C TYR A 613 -7.78 22.29 16.92
N LEU A 614 -8.09 23.07 15.91
CA LEU A 614 -8.89 22.68 14.75
C LEU A 614 -8.13 23.04 13.48
N ASN A 615 -7.78 22.08 12.68
CA ASN A 615 -7.20 22.27 11.36
C ASN A 615 -8.24 21.90 10.30
N ILE A 616 -8.35 22.71 9.25
CA ILE A 616 -9.29 22.49 8.14
C ILE A 616 -8.51 22.70 6.85
N ALA A 617 -8.75 21.86 5.84
CA ALA A 617 -8.24 22.07 4.49
C ALA A 617 -9.33 21.78 3.46
N LEU A 618 -9.45 22.65 2.47
CA LEU A 618 -10.15 22.44 1.22
C LEU A 618 -9.09 22.12 0.17
N PHE A 619 -9.34 21.13 -0.66
CA PHE A 619 -8.39 20.72 -1.68
C PHE A 619 -9.09 20.40 -3.00
N ASP A 620 -8.37 20.67 -4.08
CA ASP A 620 -8.64 20.20 -5.44
C ASP A 620 -7.33 19.58 -5.94
N GLN A 621 -7.29 18.27 -6.02
CA GLN A 621 -6.11 17.49 -6.39
C GLN A 621 -6.37 16.72 -7.66
N LYS A 622 -5.44 16.80 -8.62
CA LYS A 622 -5.48 16.09 -9.90
C LYS A 622 -4.20 15.33 -10.13
N ILE A 623 -4.31 14.14 -10.72
CA ILE A 623 -3.18 13.37 -11.25
C ILE A 623 -3.42 13.13 -12.73
N GLU A 624 -2.50 13.58 -13.55
CA GLU A 624 -2.40 13.26 -14.96
C GLU A 624 -1.55 11.99 -15.14
N GLY A 625 -1.95 11.14 -16.09
CA GLY A 625 -1.22 9.90 -16.37
C GLY A 625 -1.28 8.86 -15.25
N PHE A 626 -2.32 8.87 -14.38
CA PHE A 626 -2.46 7.94 -13.25
C PHE A 626 -2.20 6.49 -13.67
N GLN A 627 -1.25 5.83 -13.00
CA GLN A 627 -0.85 4.46 -13.30
C GLN A 627 -1.79 3.48 -12.60
N SER A 628 -2.73 2.91 -13.35
CA SER A 628 -3.68 1.89 -12.87
C SER A 628 -3.11 0.48 -13.09
N ASN A 629 -3.16 -0.38 -12.08
CA ASN A 629 -2.78 -1.78 -12.15
C ASN A 629 -3.96 -2.67 -11.76
N THR A 630 -4.60 -3.27 -12.74
CA THR A 630 -5.85 -4.03 -12.58
C THR A 630 -5.63 -5.52 -12.80
N PHE A 631 -6.08 -6.36 -11.87
CA PHE A 631 -6.08 -7.81 -12.03
C PHE A 631 -7.26 -8.27 -12.89
N VAL A 632 -6.99 -9.10 -13.91
CA VAL A 632 -7.98 -9.56 -14.90
C VAL A 632 -8.16 -11.09 -14.90
N GLY A 633 -7.99 -11.72 -13.76
CA GLY A 633 -8.21 -13.15 -13.59
C GLY A 633 -6.98 -14.03 -13.90
N THR A 634 -6.04 -13.56 -14.73
CA THR A 634 -4.82 -14.31 -15.07
C THR A 634 -3.55 -13.49 -14.90
N GLY A 635 -3.58 -12.22 -15.16
CA GLY A 635 -2.46 -11.30 -15.09
C GLY A 635 -2.86 -9.92 -14.65
N PHE A 636 -1.90 -9.00 -14.66
CA PHE A 636 -2.09 -7.61 -14.30
C PHE A 636 -1.94 -6.72 -15.52
N ILE A 637 -2.87 -5.80 -15.63
CA ILE A 637 -2.91 -4.79 -16.65
C ILE A 637 -2.42 -3.48 -16.05
N LEU A 638 -1.26 -3.03 -16.50
CA LEU A 638 -0.74 -1.71 -16.21
C LEU A 638 -1.12 -0.76 -17.33
N ALA A 639 -1.84 0.29 -17.00
CA ALA A 639 -2.28 1.32 -17.94
C ALA A 639 -2.19 2.71 -17.31
N ASN A 640 -2.11 3.76 -18.13
CA ASN A 640 -2.31 5.12 -17.68
C ASN A 640 -3.80 5.47 -17.82
N ALA A 641 -4.45 5.87 -16.73
CA ALA A 641 -5.62 6.72 -16.84
C ALA A 641 -5.19 8.08 -17.39
N GLY A 642 -6.01 8.71 -18.23
CA GLY A 642 -5.71 10.06 -18.74
C GLY A 642 -5.58 11.05 -17.58
N SER A 643 -6.59 11.08 -16.71
CA SER A 643 -6.55 11.84 -15.46
C SER A 643 -7.54 11.34 -14.42
N GLN A 644 -7.17 11.51 -13.16
CA GLN A 644 -8.02 11.31 -11.98
C GLN A 644 -7.97 12.56 -11.12
N SER A 645 -9.13 13.03 -10.65
CA SER A 645 -9.23 14.16 -9.72
C SER A 645 -9.95 13.78 -8.44
N SER A 646 -9.77 14.59 -7.40
CA SER A 646 -10.48 14.51 -6.13
C SER A 646 -10.59 15.90 -5.51
N GLU A 647 -11.81 16.41 -5.45
CA GLU A 647 -12.13 17.63 -4.74
C GLU A 647 -12.71 17.29 -3.36
N GLY A 648 -12.39 18.10 -2.35
CA GLY A 648 -12.93 17.79 -1.03
C GLY A 648 -12.53 18.75 0.07
N PHE A 649 -12.97 18.40 1.27
CA PHE A 649 -12.48 19.02 2.48
C PHE A 649 -12.17 18.00 3.57
N GLU A 650 -11.25 18.37 4.43
CA GLU A 650 -10.85 17.56 5.57
C GLU A 650 -10.67 18.44 6.80
N PHE A 651 -10.80 17.84 7.97
CA PHE A 651 -10.56 18.53 9.22
C PHE A 651 -10.00 17.59 10.29
N ASP A 652 -9.22 18.15 11.20
CA ASP A 652 -8.72 17.50 12.41
C ASP A 652 -9.02 18.40 13.61
N LEU A 653 -9.91 17.95 14.50
CA LEU A 653 -10.23 18.57 15.79
C LEU A 653 -9.63 17.72 16.91
N VAL A 654 -8.74 18.30 17.69
CA VAL A 654 -8.20 17.70 18.91
C VAL A 654 -8.39 18.73 20.03
N MET A 655 -9.05 18.33 21.11
CA MET A 655 -9.28 19.23 22.23
C MET A 655 -9.54 18.47 23.55
N SER A 656 -9.20 19.11 24.64
CA SER A 656 -9.53 18.65 26.01
C SER A 656 -10.53 19.63 26.67
N PRO A 657 -11.86 19.47 26.39
CA PRO A 657 -12.85 20.40 26.89
C PRO A 657 -12.94 20.46 28.42
N THR A 658 -12.44 19.44 29.10
CA THR A 658 -12.26 19.38 30.56
C THR A 658 -10.96 18.63 30.87
N GLU A 659 -10.44 18.77 32.09
CA GLU A 659 -9.27 17.99 32.55
C GLU A 659 -9.46 16.48 32.47
N SER A 660 -10.69 16.01 32.38
CA SER A 660 -11.05 14.58 32.37
C SER A 660 -11.48 14.08 31.01
N ILE A 661 -11.60 14.92 29.98
CA ILE A 661 -12.14 14.49 28.68
C ILE A 661 -11.27 15.02 27.55
N ASP A 662 -10.75 14.09 26.73
CA ASP A 662 -10.12 14.42 25.46
C ASP A 662 -11.00 13.98 24.31
N LEU A 663 -11.10 14.81 23.30
CA LEU A 663 -11.82 14.56 22.06
C LEU A 663 -10.84 14.66 20.88
N ALA A 664 -10.89 13.69 19.99
CA ALA A 664 -10.24 13.76 18.70
C ALA A 664 -11.25 13.33 17.63
N ILE A 665 -11.55 14.25 16.71
CA ILE A 665 -12.50 14.00 15.61
C ILE A 665 -11.83 14.47 14.32
N SER A 666 -11.64 13.54 13.40
CA SER A 666 -11.08 13.82 12.09
C SER A 666 -12.03 13.35 11.00
N GLY A 667 -12.12 14.09 9.92
CA GLY A 667 -13.00 13.75 8.80
C GLY A 667 -12.38 14.09 7.45
N LEU A 668 -12.67 13.26 6.46
CA LEU A 668 -12.40 13.48 5.05
C LEU A 668 -13.71 13.33 4.28
N PHE A 669 -14.03 14.27 3.43
CA PHE A 669 -15.17 14.29 2.52
C PHE A 669 -14.67 14.68 1.15
N MET A 670 -14.82 13.79 0.17
CA MET A 670 -14.22 13.97 -1.16
C MET A 670 -15.11 13.40 -2.25
N ASP A 671 -14.87 13.84 -3.49
CA ASP A 671 -15.50 13.35 -4.70
C ASP A 671 -14.42 12.89 -5.70
N PRO A 672 -13.91 11.66 -5.56
CA PRO A 672 -12.89 11.13 -6.44
C PRO A 672 -13.50 10.65 -7.76
N ILE A 673 -12.92 11.05 -8.90
CA ILE A 673 -13.43 10.72 -10.23
C ILE A 673 -12.28 10.46 -11.22
N TYR A 674 -12.47 9.49 -12.11
CA TYR A 674 -11.68 9.39 -13.33
C TYR A 674 -12.19 10.42 -14.34
N ASP A 675 -11.49 11.53 -14.52
CA ASP A 675 -11.87 12.53 -15.53
C ASP A 675 -11.75 11.94 -16.94
N SER A 676 -10.70 11.13 -17.16
CA SER A 676 -10.46 10.44 -18.43
C SER A 676 -9.79 9.10 -18.18
N PHE A 677 -10.46 7.99 -18.53
CA PHE A 677 -9.89 6.64 -18.52
C PHE A 677 -10.53 5.76 -19.60
N PRO A 678 -10.33 6.09 -20.89
CA PRO A 678 -10.98 5.38 -21.99
C PRO A 678 -10.43 3.98 -22.23
N ASN A 679 -9.21 3.66 -21.79
CA ASN A 679 -8.50 2.41 -22.08
C ASN A 679 -8.25 1.57 -20.83
N SER A 680 -9.20 1.56 -19.88
CA SER A 680 -9.08 0.69 -18.72
C SER A 680 -9.29 -0.79 -19.09
N ALA A 681 -8.89 -1.69 -18.19
CA ALA A 681 -9.18 -3.11 -18.28
C ALA A 681 -10.69 -3.44 -18.38
N ALA A 682 -11.54 -2.52 -17.92
CA ALA A 682 -12.98 -2.65 -17.87
C ALA A 682 -13.71 -1.85 -18.98
N GLY A 683 -12.97 -1.29 -19.93
CA GLY A 683 -13.47 -0.38 -20.95
C GLY A 683 -13.32 1.08 -20.55
N ASP A 684 -14.19 1.96 -21.05
CA ASP A 684 -14.15 3.38 -20.72
C ASP A 684 -14.75 3.65 -19.32
N LEU A 685 -13.90 4.02 -18.38
CA LEU A 685 -14.26 4.40 -17.01
C LEU A 685 -14.31 5.92 -16.81
N SER A 686 -14.19 6.71 -17.86
CA SER A 686 -14.25 8.18 -17.75
C SER A 686 -15.58 8.62 -17.11
N GLY A 687 -15.50 9.57 -16.19
CA GLY A 687 -16.65 10.07 -15.44
C GLY A 687 -17.16 9.12 -14.33
N THR A 688 -16.43 8.05 -14.01
CA THR A 688 -16.80 7.13 -12.91
C THR A 688 -15.91 7.31 -11.69
N MET A 689 -16.44 6.96 -10.53
CA MET A 689 -15.69 6.92 -9.28
C MET A 689 -14.77 5.70 -9.25
N PRO A 690 -13.50 5.84 -8.82
CA PRO A 690 -12.60 4.70 -8.59
C PRO A 690 -13.16 3.72 -7.56
N SER A 691 -12.94 2.42 -7.79
CA SER A 691 -13.44 1.39 -6.88
C SER A 691 -12.72 1.39 -5.53
N ASN A 692 -13.39 0.86 -4.53
CA ASN A 692 -12.87 0.64 -3.17
C ASN A 692 -12.49 1.92 -2.39
N ILE A 693 -12.91 3.09 -2.87
CA ILE A 693 -12.68 4.39 -2.23
C ILE A 693 -14.03 4.90 -1.68
N SER A 694 -14.03 5.29 -0.40
CA SER A 694 -15.21 5.91 0.25
C SER A 694 -15.16 7.42 0.11
N GLU A 695 -16.29 8.05 -0.21
CA GLU A 695 -16.40 9.52 -0.30
C GLU A 695 -16.27 10.18 1.07
N ASP A 696 -16.86 9.58 2.09
CA ASP A 696 -16.89 10.11 3.46
C ASP A 696 -16.16 9.16 4.40
N THR A 697 -15.19 9.66 5.15
CA THR A 697 -14.52 8.90 6.23
C THR A 697 -14.40 9.77 7.46
N ILE A 698 -14.83 9.26 8.62
CA ILE A 698 -14.81 9.99 9.89
C ILE A 698 -14.23 9.08 10.98
N SER A 699 -13.21 9.56 11.68
CA SER A 699 -12.70 8.96 12.92
C SER A 699 -13.10 9.84 14.10
N SER A 700 -13.71 9.26 15.11
CA SER A 700 -14.13 9.96 16.32
C SER A 700 -13.64 9.23 17.55
N THR A 701 -12.95 9.92 18.42
CA THR A 701 -12.43 9.35 19.66
C THR A 701 -12.81 10.22 20.84
N ILE A 702 -13.28 9.60 21.91
CA ILE A 702 -13.43 10.19 23.23
C ILE A 702 -12.58 9.42 24.22
N THR A 703 -11.79 10.14 25.01
CA THR A 703 -11.03 9.56 26.13
C THR A 703 -11.49 10.23 27.41
N TRP A 704 -11.93 9.43 28.37
CA TRP A 704 -12.24 9.88 29.71
C TRP A 704 -11.07 9.51 30.63
N ASN A 705 -10.41 10.51 31.17
CA ASN A 705 -9.29 10.40 32.10
C ASN A 705 -9.79 10.60 33.54
N TRP A 706 -9.21 9.88 34.47
CA TRP A 706 -9.44 10.10 35.93
C TRP A 706 -8.13 9.95 36.67
N ASN A 707 -8.01 10.74 37.72
CA ASN A 707 -6.88 10.69 38.63
C ASN A 707 -7.39 10.38 40.05
N THR A 708 -6.75 9.42 40.68
CA THR A 708 -6.98 9.10 42.11
C THR A 708 -5.67 9.26 42.88
N SER A 709 -5.71 9.29 44.21
CA SER A 709 -4.48 9.43 44.99
C SER A 709 -3.41 8.36 44.74
N ASN A 710 -3.74 7.26 44.05
CA ASN A 710 -2.88 6.10 43.90
C ASN A 710 -2.74 5.62 42.44
N TRP A 711 -3.68 5.97 41.56
CA TRP A 711 -3.74 5.48 40.19
C TRP A 711 -4.32 6.54 39.29
N ASP A 712 -3.69 6.74 38.17
CA ASP A 712 -4.23 7.43 37.01
C ASP A 712 -4.88 6.41 36.08
N GLY A 713 -5.91 6.79 35.37
CA GLY A 713 -6.56 5.87 34.48
C GLY A 713 -7.27 6.57 33.34
N TYR A 714 -7.60 5.81 32.32
CA TYR A 714 -8.38 6.28 31.19
C TYR A 714 -9.32 5.22 30.66
N PHE A 715 -10.38 5.67 30.01
CA PHE A 715 -11.24 4.88 29.13
C PHE A 715 -11.36 5.61 27.80
N ARG A 716 -11.01 4.92 26.71
CA ARG A 716 -11.03 5.45 25.36
C ARG A 716 -12.01 4.64 24.52
N LEU A 717 -12.88 5.34 23.78
CA LEU A 717 -13.76 4.79 22.76
C LEU A 717 -13.44 5.48 21.44
N SER A 718 -13.17 4.69 20.40
CA SER A 718 -12.91 5.17 19.05
C SER A 718 -13.89 4.55 18.08
N HIS A 719 -14.42 5.36 17.17
CA HIS A 719 -15.32 4.96 16.10
C HIS A 719 -14.74 5.39 14.77
N LEU A 720 -14.65 4.46 13.82
CA LEU A 720 -14.25 4.74 12.43
C LEU A 720 -15.42 4.38 11.52
N TYR A 721 -15.92 5.39 10.84
CA TYR A 721 -16.95 5.26 9.81
C TYR A 721 -16.36 5.57 8.44
N ALA A 722 -16.69 4.74 7.42
CA ALA A 722 -16.46 5.05 6.01
C ALA A 722 -17.72 4.70 5.20
N SER A 723 -18.10 5.61 4.30
CA SER A 723 -19.28 5.46 3.44
C SER A 723 -19.15 4.31 2.45
N GLU A 724 -20.24 3.99 1.79
CA GLU A 724 -20.31 2.91 0.80
C GLU A 724 -19.27 3.09 -0.31
N ALA A 725 -18.60 2.00 -0.70
CA ALA A 725 -17.69 1.93 -1.83
C ALA A 725 -17.90 0.63 -2.61
N LYS A 726 -17.87 0.71 -3.94
CA LYS A 726 -17.87 -0.47 -4.82
C LYS A 726 -16.52 -1.17 -4.73
N LEU A 727 -16.51 -2.50 -4.81
CA LEU A 727 -15.29 -3.28 -4.66
C LEU A 727 -14.53 -3.50 -5.97
N LEU A 728 -15.21 -3.48 -7.12
CA LEU A 728 -14.64 -3.77 -8.43
C LEU A 728 -14.87 -2.61 -9.41
N GLU A 729 -13.86 -2.31 -10.21
CA GLU A 729 -13.96 -1.29 -11.26
C GLU A 729 -14.80 -1.76 -12.45
N ASN A 730 -14.73 -3.06 -12.79
CA ASN A 730 -15.52 -3.60 -13.91
C ASN A 730 -17.00 -3.62 -13.54
N PRO A 731 -17.87 -2.85 -14.22
CA PRO A 731 -19.29 -2.75 -13.86
C PRO A 731 -20.05 -4.07 -13.97
N ALA A 732 -19.69 -4.94 -14.92
CA ALA A 732 -20.34 -6.24 -15.09
C ALA A 732 -19.98 -7.19 -13.94
N TRP A 733 -18.72 -7.22 -13.51
CA TRP A 733 -18.26 -8.01 -12.37
C TRP A 733 -18.85 -7.48 -11.06
N GLN A 734 -18.89 -6.16 -10.92
CA GLN A 734 -19.51 -5.50 -9.75
C GLN A 734 -20.97 -5.91 -9.60
N ALA A 735 -21.73 -5.89 -10.70
CA ALA A 735 -23.14 -6.29 -10.69
C ALA A 735 -23.35 -7.77 -10.28
N ILE A 736 -22.39 -8.66 -10.64
CA ILE A 736 -22.44 -10.07 -10.23
C ILE A 736 -22.33 -10.19 -8.71
N ILE A 737 -21.33 -9.59 -8.09
CA ILE A 737 -21.13 -9.70 -6.63
C ILE A 737 -22.18 -8.90 -5.84
N GLU A 738 -22.70 -7.80 -6.39
CA GLU A 738 -23.85 -7.08 -5.80
C GLU A 738 -25.13 -7.91 -5.79
N SER A 739 -25.36 -8.74 -6.82
CA SER A 739 -26.55 -9.59 -6.92
C SER A 739 -26.74 -10.54 -5.73
N VAL A 740 -25.65 -10.85 -5.03
CA VAL A 740 -25.63 -11.71 -3.83
C VAL A 740 -25.32 -10.94 -2.52
N GLY A 741 -25.27 -9.60 -2.58
CA GLY A 741 -25.10 -8.73 -1.42
C GLY A 741 -23.64 -8.53 -0.97
N ASN A 742 -22.64 -8.90 -1.77
CA ASN A 742 -21.22 -8.85 -1.41
C ASN A 742 -20.44 -7.73 -2.12
N GLY A 743 -21.09 -6.90 -2.94
CA GLY A 743 -20.41 -5.92 -3.81
C GLY A 743 -20.10 -4.57 -3.17
N ILE A 744 -20.67 -4.27 -2.03
CA ILE A 744 -20.53 -2.97 -1.36
C ILE A 744 -19.77 -3.10 -0.06
N LYS A 745 -18.73 -2.29 0.08
CA LYS A 745 -17.97 -2.11 1.31
C LYS A 745 -18.55 -0.92 2.07
N THR A 746 -18.84 -1.11 3.35
CA THR A 746 -19.05 -0.03 4.33
C THR A 746 -18.20 -0.34 5.54
N GLN A 747 -17.77 0.67 6.26
CA GLN A 747 -17.00 0.46 7.49
C GLN A 747 -17.66 1.23 8.64
N ASP A 748 -17.92 0.54 9.74
CA ASP A 748 -18.53 1.08 10.97
C ASP A 748 -17.91 0.37 12.17
N THR A 749 -16.64 0.70 12.44
CA THR A 749 -15.80 -0.08 13.37
C THR A 749 -15.65 0.63 14.70
N LEU A 750 -15.95 -0.06 15.81
CA LEU A 750 -15.74 0.42 17.18
C LEU A 750 -14.52 -0.24 17.82
N ASN A 751 -13.65 0.59 18.41
CA ASN A 751 -12.51 0.15 19.20
C ASN A 751 -12.61 0.76 20.61
N VAL A 752 -12.14 0.01 21.61
CA VAL A 752 -12.09 0.45 23.01
C VAL A 752 -10.73 0.17 23.61
N SER A 753 -10.28 1.02 24.51
CA SER A 753 -9.19 0.70 25.41
C SER A 753 -9.44 1.33 26.80
N ALA A 754 -8.90 0.69 27.81
CA ALA A 754 -8.95 1.20 29.18
C ALA A 754 -7.62 0.89 29.87
N GLY A 755 -7.01 1.88 30.45
CA GLY A 755 -5.72 1.75 31.13
C GLY A 755 -5.75 2.30 32.53
N ILE A 756 -4.87 1.74 33.37
CA ILE A 756 -4.53 2.25 34.68
C ILE A 756 -3.02 2.34 34.79
N GLU A 757 -2.54 3.39 35.41
CA GLU A 757 -1.12 3.66 35.57
C GLU A 757 -0.80 4.05 37.01
N LYS A 758 0.31 3.53 37.50
CA LYS A 758 0.86 3.89 38.80
C LYS A 758 2.38 3.87 38.76
N GLU A 759 3.00 5.03 39.03
CA GLU A 759 4.46 5.16 38.98
C GLU A 759 5.01 4.63 37.62
N ASN A 760 5.71 3.52 37.66
CA ASN A 760 6.38 2.92 36.51
C ASN A 760 5.55 1.82 35.83
N LEU A 761 4.40 1.48 36.33
CA LEU A 761 3.56 0.37 35.85
C LEU A 761 2.29 0.88 35.20
N SER A 762 2.08 0.49 33.92
CA SER A 762 0.85 0.72 33.18
C SER A 762 0.23 -0.61 32.75
N ILE A 763 -1.08 -0.75 32.91
CA ILE A 763 -1.86 -1.92 32.48
C ILE A 763 -3.00 -1.43 31.61
N MET A 764 -3.06 -1.90 30.38
CA MET A 764 -4.08 -1.55 29.39
C MET A 764 -4.85 -2.78 28.93
N PHE A 765 -6.18 -2.69 28.92
CA PHE A 765 -7.07 -3.62 28.22
C PHE A 765 -7.50 -2.97 26.91
N TYR A 766 -7.52 -3.74 25.82
CA TYR A 766 -7.97 -3.25 24.52
C TYR A 766 -8.95 -4.21 23.86
N GLY A 767 -9.83 -3.65 23.03
CA GLY A 767 -10.69 -4.38 22.11
C GLY A 767 -10.74 -3.65 20.78
N LYS A 768 -10.37 -4.34 19.70
CA LYS A 768 -10.47 -3.85 18.32
C LYS A 768 -11.66 -4.50 17.63
N ASN A 769 -12.40 -3.72 16.84
CA ASN A 769 -13.61 -4.16 16.14
C ASN A 769 -14.61 -4.86 17.07
N ILE A 770 -14.96 -4.21 18.19
CA ILE A 770 -15.78 -4.84 19.23
C ILE A 770 -17.22 -5.10 18.79
N ASN A 771 -17.73 -4.36 17.83
CA ASN A 771 -19.05 -4.56 17.23
C ASN A 771 -19.06 -5.63 16.12
N ASP A 772 -17.92 -6.28 15.84
CA ASP A 772 -17.76 -7.35 14.84
C ASP A 772 -18.17 -6.90 13.43
N ASP A 773 -17.78 -5.66 13.08
CA ASP A 773 -18.00 -5.10 11.76
C ASP A 773 -17.31 -5.94 10.69
N LYS A 774 -18.06 -6.30 9.63
CA LYS A 774 -17.62 -7.22 8.58
C LYS A 774 -17.74 -6.57 7.22
N TYR A 775 -16.62 -6.39 6.56
CA TYR A 775 -16.56 -5.89 5.20
C TYR A 775 -15.40 -6.54 4.44
N LEU A 776 -15.44 -6.43 3.12
CA LEU A 776 -14.34 -6.86 2.26
C LEU A 776 -13.36 -5.71 2.06
N ILE A 777 -12.07 -6.00 2.19
CA ILE A 777 -10.99 -5.06 1.86
C ILE A 777 -10.93 -4.89 0.35
N SER A 778 -11.05 -6.00 -0.41
CA SER A 778 -11.14 -6.03 -1.87
C SER A 778 -11.83 -7.31 -2.34
N ALA A 779 -12.26 -7.33 -3.61
CA ALA A 779 -12.74 -8.50 -4.31
C ALA A 779 -12.00 -8.64 -5.66
N PHE A 780 -11.99 -9.85 -6.21
CA PHE A 780 -11.31 -10.15 -7.46
C PHE A 780 -11.91 -11.41 -8.13
N PRO A 781 -11.83 -11.55 -9.48
CA PRO A 781 -12.26 -12.75 -10.17
C PRO A 781 -11.32 -13.93 -9.85
N ALA A 782 -11.86 -15.15 -9.88
CA ALA A 782 -11.08 -16.37 -9.75
C ALA A 782 -10.05 -16.48 -10.88
N VAL A 783 -8.87 -16.99 -10.54
CA VAL A 783 -7.82 -17.27 -11.52
C VAL A 783 -8.32 -18.30 -12.53
N ALA A 784 -8.09 -18.01 -13.81
CA ALA A 784 -8.45 -18.89 -14.92
C ALA A 784 -9.93 -19.31 -15.02
N ASP A 785 -10.87 -18.57 -14.42
CA ASP A 785 -12.31 -18.71 -14.72
C ASP A 785 -12.65 -17.96 -16.01
N PRO A 786 -12.79 -18.66 -17.17
CA PRO A 786 -13.01 -17.99 -18.44
C PRO A 786 -14.42 -17.38 -18.55
N THR A 787 -15.29 -17.67 -17.60
CA THR A 787 -16.66 -17.14 -17.57
C THR A 787 -16.79 -15.89 -16.72
N PHE A 788 -15.77 -15.57 -15.92
CA PHE A 788 -15.76 -14.46 -14.97
C PHE A 788 -17.01 -14.43 -14.08
N THR A 789 -17.41 -15.61 -13.59
CA THR A 789 -18.56 -15.76 -12.69
C THR A 789 -18.19 -16.13 -11.27
N THR A 790 -16.95 -16.61 -11.05
CA THR A 790 -16.44 -16.94 -9.73
C THR A 790 -15.64 -15.77 -9.18
N PHE A 791 -15.96 -15.34 -7.96
CA PHE A 791 -15.27 -14.23 -7.29
C PHE A 791 -14.90 -14.58 -5.86
N PHE A 792 -13.75 -14.07 -5.45
CA PHE A 792 -13.24 -14.12 -4.08
C PHE A 792 -13.05 -12.71 -3.53
N GLY A 793 -12.82 -12.62 -2.21
CA GLY A 793 -12.50 -11.36 -1.56
C GLY A 793 -11.76 -11.56 -0.24
N TYR A 794 -11.04 -10.53 0.17
CA TYR A 794 -10.31 -10.49 1.44
C TYR A 794 -11.18 -9.85 2.51
N PRO A 795 -11.66 -10.60 3.52
CA PRO A 795 -12.40 -10.01 4.64
C PRO A 795 -11.46 -9.19 5.53
N ASN A 796 -12.03 -8.18 6.20
CA ASN A 796 -11.32 -7.40 7.21
C ASN A 796 -10.94 -8.26 8.44
N ALA A 797 -10.07 -7.70 9.29
CA ALA A 797 -9.72 -8.34 10.55
C ALA A 797 -10.94 -8.43 11.49
N TYR A 798 -11.13 -9.60 12.07
CA TYR A 798 -12.22 -9.87 13.01
C TYR A 798 -11.94 -9.27 14.39
N ARG A 799 -13.00 -9.24 15.24
CA ARG A 799 -12.92 -8.76 16.60
C ARG A 799 -11.79 -9.41 17.40
N SER A 800 -10.94 -8.56 17.97
CA SER A 800 -9.83 -8.97 18.85
C SER A 800 -9.85 -8.19 20.16
N TYR A 801 -9.24 -8.76 21.21
CA TYR A 801 -9.09 -8.13 22.52
C TYR A 801 -7.87 -8.69 23.24
N GLY A 802 -7.33 -7.91 24.16
CA GLY A 802 -6.16 -8.32 24.92
C GLY A 802 -5.84 -7.39 26.09
N ILE A 803 -4.72 -7.68 26.71
CA ILE A 803 -4.13 -6.91 27.80
C ILE A 803 -2.66 -6.63 27.47
N THR A 804 -2.21 -5.43 27.74
CA THR A 804 -0.80 -5.03 27.65
C THR A 804 -0.34 -4.50 29.00
N ILE A 805 0.85 -4.87 29.43
CA ILE A 805 1.48 -4.43 30.66
C ILE A 805 2.80 -3.78 30.28
N ASN A 806 2.98 -2.53 30.65
CA ASN A 806 4.21 -1.78 30.46
C ASN A 806 4.86 -1.49 31.81
N TYR A 807 6.18 -1.68 31.89
CA TYR A 807 6.97 -1.28 33.01
C TYR A 807 8.11 -0.36 32.53
N MET A 808 8.11 0.85 33.02
CA MET A 808 9.16 1.86 32.75
C MET A 808 10.20 1.85 33.88
N PHE A 809 11.48 2.12 33.56
CA PHE A 809 12.57 2.15 34.54
C PHE A 809 13.66 3.14 34.17
#